data_4717233b58e1b0c3aa0f303c60fdccf7
#
_entry.id   4717233b58e1b0c3aa0f303c60fdccf7
#
_cell.length_a   1.000
_cell.length_b   1.000
_cell.length_c   1.000
_cell.angle_alpha   90.00
_cell.angle_beta   90.00
_cell.angle_gamma   90.00
#
_symmetry.space_group_name_H-M   'P 1'
#
loop_
_entity.id
_entity.type
_entity.pdbx_description
1 polymer ?
#
loop_
_entity_poly.entity_id
_entity_poly.type
_entity_poly.pdbx_seq_one_letter_code
_entity_poly.pdbx_strand_id
1 'polypeptide(L)'
;EAELTRDAMAKVEETYDGGRAIVVGGEGWHEGVKGIVASRLTNRYHVPALLFSIEDGIARGSGRSVGKVNLFDAVERCSDLLIRRGGHAGAVGVTIEASKLDEFRRRLSAVLSEIPAEDFEDIDEVAATVDLSELNIETIEQISRLEPFGQGNKVSLLAAEGVTMCDRAVVGKTGEHMRFVATDGAASVPAIMFRVPQIDKLINCDSAVDLVFEAVAEHWQGRVKPKLMIKDVLVRDTTASNIDDPACELRRGVQPADSGLRLESRKRETLAQLSYTELTRSLIHSFIGSNQPHRAQVEALDALADHQSVLAVMGTGRGKSLIFHVHAAREAVLRGRASIFVYPLRALVADQAYHLSSTMAALGIGVGVLTGETVEAARDDVFAGLASGRTGIVLTTPEFLSIHRDRFARSGRIGFVVIDEAHHAGLAKGGDRSAYLDMPDILKALGDPVVMAATATATAPVVAELARMLPITRTVVDETVRENLQLEDDRDLASRENRLVSIVATGEKTVIYVNSRDQSVALAKTLRKRVPDCATRIAFYNAGLTRTDRHRVEEAFRDGSLSCIVSTSAFGEGVNLPDIRHVVLYHMPFGGIEFNQMSGRAGRDGQPAVIHLLYSSRDARINERLLDCYAPERDELVTLYRALQTMWRSNRGKTGDDSFSASDIDIAQMCLAIDARTPVDERSVESGLGIFEELGFCRVSGFDDTRRIAMAENPGRVQLSRSIRYLEGLRSRMEFSAFRSWALDSCASDMLAKVNRPIVPRA
;
A
#
# COMPACT_ATOMS: atom_id res chain seq x y z
N GLU A 1 44.08 -13.89 2.32
CA GLU A 1 42.86 -13.22 2.77
C GLU A 1 42.73 -13.26 4.30
N ALA A 2 42.84 -14.45 4.95
CA ALA A 2 42.72 -14.58 6.40
C ALA A 2 43.82 -13.83 7.18
N GLU A 3 45.04 -13.76 6.62
CA GLU A 3 46.17 -13.05 7.22
C GLU A 3 45.95 -11.53 7.14
N LEU A 4 45.59 -11.00 5.96
CA LEU A 4 45.28 -9.59 5.78
C LEU A 4 44.09 -9.16 6.62
N THR A 5 43.07 -10.01 6.79
CA THR A 5 41.92 -9.73 7.65
C THR A 5 42.34 -9.58 9.11
N ARG A 6 43.24 -10.46 9.62
CA ARG A 6 43.75 -10.36 10.99
C ARG A 6 44.57 -9.10 11.21
N ASP A 7 45.47 -8.80 10.27
CA ASP A 7 46.34 -7.60 10.37
C ASP A 7 45.51 -6.33 10.28
N ALA A 8 44.55 -6.26 9.37
CA ALA A 8 43.61 -5.11 9.26
C ALA A 8 42.77 -4.95 10.51
N MET A 9 42.23 -6.02 11.10
CA MET A 9 41.49 -5.96 12.34
C MET A 9 42.33 -5.49 13.52
N ALA A 10 43.56 -5.98 13.68
CA ALA A 10 44.48 -5.52 14.71
C ALA A 10 44.71 -3.99 14.60
N LYS A 11 44.96 -3.49 13.39
CA LYS A 11 45.17 -2.07 13.14
C LYS A 11 43.90 -1.22 13.39
N VAL A 12 42.72 -1.77 13.10
CA VAL A 12 41.44 -1.11 13.44
C VAL A 12 41.27 -1.01 14.95
N GLU A 13 41.55 -2.10 15.69
CA GLU A 13 41.47 -2.10 17.16
C GLU A 13 42.43 -1.09 17.81
N GLU A 14 43.57 -0.81 17.19
CA GLU A 14 44.53 0.19 17.66
C GLU A 14 44.16 1.62 17.28
N THR A 15 43.48 1.85 16.14
CA THR A 15 43.36 3.20 15.54
C THR A 15 41.94 3.71 15.43
N TYR A 16 40.95 2.83 15.58
CA TYR A 16 39.53 3.21 15.45
C TYR A 16 38.95 3.69 16.78
N ASP A 17 38.56 4.94 16.81
CA ASP A 17 38.04 5.65 17.98
C ASP A 17 36.50 5.70 18.07
N GLY A 18 35.81 4.90 17.25
CA GLY A 18 34.34 4.92 17.16
C GLY A 18 33.80 5.99 16.20
N GLY A 19 34.64 6.56 15.34
CA GLY A 19 34.22 7.51 14.29
C GLY A 19 33.36 6.91 13.20
N ARG A 20 32.90 7.74 12.27
CA ARG A 20 31.98 7.36 11.18
C ARG A 20 32.65 6.72 9.97
N ALA A 21 33.96 6.47 10.02
CA ALA A 21 34.70 5.77 8.98
C ALA A 21 35.89 4.99 9.55
N ILE A 22 36.20 3.86 8.95
CA ILE A 22 37.44 3.10 9.16
C ILE A 22 38.36 3.35 7.96
N VAL A 23 39.56 3.90 8.23
CA VAL A 23 40.57 4.11 7.22
C VAL A 23 41.90 3.52 7.74
N VAL A 24 42.34 2.41 7.21
CA VAL A 24 43.56 1.72 7.62
C VAL A 24 44.42 1.39 6.44
N GLY A 25 45.76 1.40 6.64
CA GLY A 25 46.72 1.09 5.61
C GLY A 25 47.82 0.17 6.12
N GLY A 26 48.36 -0.65 5.23
CA GLY A 26 49.49 -1.55 5.53
C GLY A 26 50.39 -1.74 4.34
N GLU A 27 51.70 -1.95 4.64
CA GLU A 27 52.70 -2.35 3.65
C GLU A 27 52.53 -3.84 3.29
N GLY A 28 52.74 -4.20 2.03
CA GLY A 28 52.63 -5.58 1.57
C GLY A 28 51.19 -6.14 1.45
N TRP A 29 50.17 -5.34 1.64
CA TRP A 29 48.79 -5.77 1.48
C TRP A 29 48.44 -6.01 0.00
N HIS A 30 47.95 -7.20 -0.32
CA HIS A 30 47.62 -7.56 -1.69
C HIS A 30 46.41 -6.82 -2.23
N GLU A 31 46.55 -6.19 -3.41
CA GLU A 31 45.51 -5.35 -4.00
C GLU A 31 44.16 -6.04 -4.24
N GLY A 32 44.19 -7.30 -4.71
CA GLY A 32 42.98 -8.04 -5.06
C GLY A 32 42.09 -8.46 -3.89
N VAL A 33 42.56 -8.35 -2.64
CA VAL A 33 41.83 -8.83 -1.44
C VAL A 33 41.27 -7.69 -0.59
N LYS A 34 41.75 -6.45 -0.75
CA LYS A 34 41.34 -5.29 0.06
C LYS A 34 39.84 -5.04 0.08
N GLY A 35 39.18 -5.17 -1.08
CA GLY A 35 37.73 -4.95 -1.18
C GLY A 35 36.93 -5.96 -0.37
N ILE A 36 37.37 -7.23 -0.28
CA ILE A 36 36.69 -8.26 0.52
C ILE A 36 36.87 -7.98 2.01
N VAL A 37 38.09 -7.59 2.42
CA VAL A 37 38.34 -7.25 3.82
C VAL A 37 37.65 -5.96 4.22
N ALA A 38 37.53 -4.95 3.33
CA ALA A 38 36.77 -3.76 3.55
C ALA A 38 35.29 -4.10 3.83
N SER A 39 34.67 -4.99 3.04
CA SER A 39 33.30 -5.45 3.30
C SER A 39 33.16 -6.12 4.66
N ARG A 40 34.16 -6.92 5.09
CA ARG A 40 34.10 -7.55 6.43
C ARG A 40 34.19 -6.54 7.57
N LEU A 41 34.99 -5.48 7.42
CA LEU A 41 35.06 -4.41 8.41
C LEU A 41 33.76 -3.59 8.44
N THR A 42 33.22 -3.25 7.28
CA THR A 42 31.96 -2.55 7.15
C THR A 42 30.83 -3.33 7.84
N ASN A 43 30.73 -4.64 7.60
CA ASN A 43 29.69 -5.49 8.22
C ASN A 43 29.90 -5.66 9.74
N ARG A 44 31.14 -5.57 10.25
CA ARG A 44 31.42 -5.72 11.69
C ARG A 44 31.18 -4.45 12.48
N TYR A 45 31.56 -3.30 11.91
CA TYR A 45 31.55 -2.03 12.61
C TYR A 45 30.41 -1.09 12.19
N HIS A 46 29.63 -1.49 11.17
CA HIS A 46 28.50 -0.71 10.61
C HIS A 46 28.86 0.73 10.22
N VAL A 47 30.08 0.92 9.70
CA VAL A 47 30.57 2.16 9.12
C VAL A 47 31.34 1.90 7.83
N PRO A 48 31.42 2.86 6.90
CA PRO A 48 32.24 2.71 5.71
C PRO A 48 33.69 2.41 6.05
N ALA A 49 34.31 1.47 5.33
CA ALA A 49 35.69 1.04 5.56
C ALA A 49 36.53 1.14 4.29
N LEU A 50 37.69 1.77 4.39
CA LEU A 50 38.69 1.89 3.31
C LEU A 50 40.02 1.28 3.75
N LEU A 51 40.50 0.32 2.98
CA LEU A 51 41.78 -0.33 3.19
C LEU A 51 42.78 0.06 2.12
N PHE A 52 43.97 0.46 2.55
CA PHE A 52 45.07 0.93 1.68
C PHE A 52 46.26 -0.01 1.71
N SER A 53 46.78 -0.40 0.52
CA SER A 53 48.12 -0.94 0.38
C SER A 53 49.10 0.22 0.17
N ILE A 54 50.16 0.25 0.94
CA ILE A 54 51.18 1.29 0.87
C ILE A 54 52.41 0.70 0.19
N GLU A 55 52.86 1.35 -0.90
CA GLU A 55 54.04 0.97 -1.67
C GLU A 55 54.69 2.24 -2.24
N ASP A 56 55.98 2.40 -2.08
CA ASP A 56 56.75 3.55 -2.57
C ASP A 56 56.17 4.93 -2.19
N GLY A 57 55.64 5.06 -0.99
CA GLY A 57 55.02 6.33 -0.50
C GLY A 57 53.63 6.64 -1.08
N ILE A 58 53.08 5.75 -1.89
CA ILE A 58 51.72 5.85 -2.44
C ILE A 58 50.81 4.81 -1.78
N ALA A 59 49.63 5.27 -1.32
CA ALA A 59 48.59 4.42 -0.75
C ALA A 59 47.45 4.23 -1.78
N ARG A 60 47.21 2.95 -2.16
CA ARG A 60 46.08 2.60 -3.04
C ARG A 60 45.01 1.90 -2.22
N GLY A 61 43.84 2.50 -2.14
CA GLY A 61 42.73 2.07 -1.29
C GLY A 61 41.54 1.49 -2.06
N SER A 62 40.87 0.57 -1.40
CA SER A 62 39.55 0.06 -1.79
C SER A 62 38.58 0.26 -0.61
N GLY A 63 37.47 0.91 -0.86
CA GLY A 63 36.45 1.21 0.15
C GLY A 63 35.13 0.50 -0.12
N ARG A 64 34.37 0.29 0.95
CA ARG A 64 32.98 -0.20 0.94
C ARG A 64 32.13 0.68 1.82
N SER A 65 30.90 0.90 1.38
CA SER A 65 29.89 1.66 2.11
C SER A 65 28.98 0.76 2.95
N VAL A 66 28.15 1.37 3.76
CA VAL A 66 27.11 0.74 4.58
C VAL A 66 25.79 1.46 4.41
N GLY A 67 24.69 0.76 4.50
CA GLY A 67 23.34 1.34 4.44
C GLY A 67 23.09 2.18 3.18
N LYS A 68 22.61 3.40 3.38
CA LYS A 68 22.33 4.39 2.32
C LYS A 68 23.45 5.41 2.12
N VAL A 69 24.58 5.24 2.80
CA VAL A 69 25.70 6.17 2.72
C VAL A 69 26.30 6.18 1.32
N ASN A 70 26.29 7.33 0.64
CA ASN A 70 27.01 7.50 -0.62
C ASN A 70 28.49 7.77 -0.35
N LEU A 71 29.29 6.70 -0.32
CA LEU A 71 30.72 6.79 -0.04
C LEU A 71 31.48 7.55 -1.14
N PHE A 72 31.02 7.49 -2.39
CA PHE A 72 31.67 8.20 -3.49
C PHE A 72 31.56 9.72 -3.30
N ASP A 73 30.39 10.24 -2.93
CA ASP A 73 30.20 11.68 -2.68
C ASP A 73 31.01 12.14 -1.46
N ALA A 74 31.10 11.30 -0.42
CA ALA A 74 31.93 11.61 0.75
C ALA A 74 33.43 11.70 0.40
N VAL A 75 33.91 10.77 -0.42
CA VAL A 75 35.30 10.77 -0.94
C VAL A 75 35.54 11.95 -1.89
N GLU A 76 34.55 12.33 -2.71
CA GLU A 76 34.64 13.48 -3.62
C GLU A 76 34.87 14.80 -2.86
N ARG A 77 34.27 14.96 -1.68
CA ARG A 77 34.49 16.14 -0.80
C ARG A 77 35.91 16.19 -0.20
N CYS A 78 36.69 15.12 -0.33
CA CYS A 78 38.10 15.03 0.06
C CYS A 78 39.05 15.02 -1.15
N SER A 79 38.58 15.38 -2.35
CA SER A 79 39.27 15.20 -3.63
C SER A 79 40.62 15.92 -3.75
N ASP A 80 40.80 17.03 -3.04
CA ASP A 80 42.03 17.80 -2.99
C ASP A 80 43.23 17.08 -2.33
N LEU A 81 42.94 16.01 -1.54
CA LEU A 81 43.95 15.16 -0.94
C LEU A 81 44.34 13.98 -1.84
N LEU A 82 43.54 13.71 -2.88
CA LEU A 82 43.63 12.46 -3.65
C LEU A 82 44.36 12.66 -4.98
N ILE A 83 45.20 11.69 -5.33
CA ILE A 83 45.86 11.60 -6.65
C ILE A 83 44.85 11.04 -7.69
N ARG A 84 44.09 10.00 -7.30
CA ARG A 84 43.10 9.38 -8.17
C ARG A 84 41.93 8.84 -7.35
N ARG A 85 40.72 8.93 -7.89
CA ARG A 85 39.50 8.36 -7.30
C ARG A 85 38.58 7.84 -8.38
N GLY A 86 37.71 6.92 -8.00
CA GLY A 86 36.66 6.36 -8.86
C GLY A 86 35.80 5.34 -8.11
N GLY A 87 34.61 5.07 -8.62
CA GLY A 87 33.67 4.12 -8.01
C GLY A 87 32.23 4.59 -8.11
N HIS A 88 31.41 4.12 -7.21
CA HIS A 88 29.97 4.45 -7.07
C HIS A 88 29.59 4.52 -5.58
N ALA A 89 28.34 4.83 -5.27
CA ALA A 89 27.86 5.02 -3.89
C ALA A 89 28.29 3.90 -2.92
N GLY A 90 28.26 2.63 -3.33
CA GLY A 90 28.56 1.47 -2.48
C GLY A 90 30.03 1.07 -2.43
N ALA A 91 30.87 1.50 -3.38
CA ALA A 91 32.27 1.09 -3.43
C ALA A 91 33.16 2.11 -4.13
N VAL A 92 34.34 2.37 -3.57
CA VAL A 92 35.29 3.36 -4.10
C VAL A 92 36.69 2.79 -4.22
N GLY A 93 37.44 3.24 -5.24
CA GLY A 93 38.88 3.09 -5.39
C GLY A 93 39.56 4.44 -5.23
N VAL A 94 40.60 4.52 -4.38
CA VAL A 94 41.26 5.78 -4.02
C VAL A 94 42.77 5.60 -4.09
N THR A 95 43.48 6.59 -4.63
CA THR A 95 44.94 6.68 -4.57
C THR A 95 45.35 7.98 -3.92
N ILE A 96 46.23 7.94 -2.94
CA ILE A 96 46.65 9.08 -2.13
C ILE A 96 48.13 8.92 -1.76
N GLU A 97 48.81 10.03 -1.49
CA GLU A 97 50.13 9.99 -0.86
C GLU A 97 50.01 9.41 0.57
N ALA A 98 50.86 8.46 0.94
CA ALA A 98 50.80 7.82 2.25
C ALA A 98 50.91 8.81 3.41
N SER A 99 51.63 9.91 3.23
CA SER A 99 51.80 11.01 4.19
C SER A 99 50.49 11.75 4.48
N LYS A 100 49.50 11.70 3.57
CA LYS A 100 48.20 12.38 3.71
C LYS A 100 47.07 11.49 4.24
N LEU A 101 47.38 10.21 4.53
CA LEU A 101 46.38 9.22 4.89
C LEU A 101 45.64 9.57 6.20
N ASP A 102 46.35 10.11 7.19
CA ASP A 102 45.77 10.51 8.47
C ASP A 102 44.91 11.78 8.36
N GLU A 103 45.25 12.67 7.46
CA GLU A 103 44.41 13.85 7.17
C GLU A 103 43.14 13.41 6.44
N PHE A 104 43.26 12.53 5.48
CA PHE A 104 42.14 11.95 4.77
C PHE A 104 41.18 11.21 5.72
N ARG A 105 41.70 10.40 6.66
CA ARG A 105 40.91 9.71 7.70
C ARG A 105 40.07 10.70 8.51
N ARG A 106 40.69 11.74 9.04
CA ARG A 106 40.00 12.75 9.86
C ARG A 106 38.95 13.50 9.05
N ARG A 107 39.24 13.90 7.83
CA ARG A 107 38.36 14.66 6.98
C ARG A 107 37.18 13.84 6.48
N LEU A 108 37.41 12.59 6.06
CA LEU A 108 36.36 11.66 5.66
C LEU A 108 35.41 11.37 6.84
N SER A 109 35.96 11.13 8.04
CA SER A 109 35.14 10.91 9.23
C SER A 109 34.28 12.16 9.57
N ALA A 110 34.80 13.36 9.40
CA ALA A 110 34.07 14.61 9.60
C ALA A 110 32.93 14.75 8.56
N VAL A 111 33.22 14.49 7.28
CA VAL A 111 32.21 14.51 6.21
C VAL A 111 31.08 13.53 6.49
N LEU A 112 31.43 12.30 6.88
CA LEU A 112 30.45 11.24 7.19
C LEU A 112 29.68 11.52 8.49
N SER A 113 30.22 12.31 9.40
CA SER A 113 29.52 12.72 10.63
C SER A 113 28.34 13.68 10.36
N GLU A 114 28.31 14.34 9.20
CA GLU A 114 27.18 15.16 8.76
C GLU A 114 25.99 14.33 8.27
N ILE A 115 26.20 13.04 7.97
CA ILE A 115 25.16 12.12 7.49
C ILE A 115 24.37 11.60 8.69
N PRO A 116 23.02 11.55 8.61
CA PRO A 116 22.17 10.99 9.66
C PRO A 116 22.57 9.57 10.07
N ALA A 117 22.43 9.24 11.36
CA ALA A 117 22.78 7.91 11.86
C ALA A 117 21.96 6.80 11.20
N GLU A 118 20.71 7.08 10.87
CA GLU A 118 19.77 6.17 10.20
C GLU A 118 20.24 5.74 8.80
N ASP A 119 21.06 6.52 8.12
CA ASP A 119 21.59 6.16 6.79
C ASP A 119 22.74 5.14 6.86
N PHE A 120 23.28 4.87 8.07
CA PHE A 120 24.30 3.84 8.30
C PHE A 120 23.68 2.47 8.64
N GLU A 121 22.37 2.40 8.82
CA GLU A 121 21.68 1.14 9.10
C GLU A 121 21.32 0.41 7.81
N ASP A 122 21.75 -0.86 7.71
CA ASP A 122 21.27 -1.76 6.66
C ASP A 122 19.85 -2.22 7.04
N ILE A 123 18.84 -1.68 6.39
CA ILE A 123 17.46 -2.12 6.54
C ILE A 123 17.23 -3.20 5.48
N ASP A 124 17.16 -4.45 5.90
CA ASP A 124 16.68 -5.53 5.06
C ASP A 124 15.15 -5.57 5.10
N GLU A 125 14.53 -5.55 3.93
CA GLU A 125 13.08 -5.62 3.79
C GLU A 125 12.63 -7.08 3.80
N VAL A 126 11.68 -7.42 4.70
CA VAL A 126 10.99 -8.70 4.68
C VAL A 126 9.88 -8.64 3.63
N ALA A 127 9.93 -9.51 2.64
CA ALA A 127 8.99 -9.54 1.53
C ALA A 127 7.60 -10.03 1.97
N ALA A 128 7.53 -11.00 2.89
CA ALA A 128 6.29 -11.52 3.43
C ALA A 128 6.48 -12.20 4.78
N THR A 129 5.45 -12.19 5.63
CA THR A 129 5.32 -13.10 6.77
C THR A 129 4.54 -14.33 6.31
N VAL A 130 5.06 -15.53 6.61
CA VAL A 130 4.52 -16.81 6.13
C VAL A 130 4.39 -17.80 7.29
N ASP A 131 3.45 -18.72 7.19
CA ASP A 131 3.39 -19.89 8.05
C ASP A 131 4.36 -20.96 7.56
N LEU A 132 5.00 -21.72 8.47
CA LEU A 132 5.98 -22.74 8.07
C LEU A 132 5.38 -23.84 7.17
N SER A 133 4.07 -24.05 7.23
CA SER A 133 3.33 -24.99 6.39
C SER A 133 3.24 -24.56 4.91
N GLU A 134 3.39 -23.27 4.62
CA GLU A 134 3.37 -22.72 3.26
C GLU A 134 4.72 -22.91 2.54
N LEU A 135 5.78 -23.23 3.28
CA LEU A 135 7.15 -23.41 2.77
C LEU A 135 7.32 -24.83 2.20
N ASN A 136 6.61 -25.16 1.16
CA ASN A 136 6.81 -26.40 0.39
C ASN A 136 7.80 -26.15 -0.77
N ILE A 137 8.23 -27.26 -1.41
CA ILE A 137 9.22 -27.19 -2.51
C ILE A 137 8.69 -26.38 -3.70
N GLU A 138 7.41 -26.48 -4.01
CA GLU A 138 6.80 -25.75 -5.12
C GLU A 138 6.85 -24.24 -4.88
N THR A 139 6.52 -23.79 -3.67
CA THR A 139 6.62 -22.37 -3.27
C THR A 139 8.06 -21.86 -3.38
N ILE A 140 9.04 -22.65 -2.91
CA ILE A 140 10.46 -22.27 -2.97
C ILE A 140 10.94 -22.19 -4.42
N GLU A 141 10.54 -23.14 -5.28
CA GLU A 141 10.86 -23.10 -6.71
C GLU A 141 10.22 -21.91 -7.43
N GLN A 142 9.03 -21.47 -7.01
CA GLN A 142 8.43 -20.24 -7.54
C GLN A 142 9.21 -18.99 -7.13
N ILE A 143 9.68 -18.92 -5.88
CA ILE A 143 10.54 -17.83 -5.42
C ILE A 143 11.88 -17.83 -6.20
N SER A 144 12.45 -19.01 -6.45
CA SER A 144 13.69 -19.13 -7.22
C SER A 144 13.57 -18.64 -8.68
N ARG A 145 12.35 -18.51 -9.23
CA ARG A 145 12.17 -17.91 -10.57
C ARG A 145 12.46 -16.41 -10.60
N LEU A 146 12.58 -15.77 -9.44
CA LEU A 146 13.02 -14.39 -9.34
C LEU A 146 14.53 -14.21 -9.51
N GLU A 147 15.31 -15.30 -9.63
CA GLU A 147 16.74 -15.28 -9.92
C GLU A 147 17.02 -14.74 -11.36
N PRO A 148 18.20 -14.11 -11.58
CA PRO A 148 19.36 -14.03 -10.69
C PRO A 148 19.24 -12.90 -9.65
N PHE A 149 19.51 -13.22 -8.38
CA PHE A 149 19.62 -12.24 -7.33
C PHE A 149 20.97 -11.50 -7.37
N GLY A 150 20.97 -10.22 -6.98
CA GLY A 150 22.18 -9.39 -6.95
C GLY A 150 21.88 -7.92 -6.71
N GLN A 151 22.72 -7.05 -7.25
CA GLN A 151 22.55 -5.60 -7.12
C GLN A 151 21.30 -5.15 -7.89
N GLY A 152 20.32 -4.57 -7.15
CA GLY A 152 19.01 -4.18 -7.70
C GLY A 152 17.93 -5.25 -7.67
N ASN A 153 18.27 -6.52 -7.40
CA ASN A 153 17.32 -7.61 -7.18
C ASN A 153 17.77 -8.43 -5.97
N LYS A 154 17.42 -7.96 -4.77
CA LYS A 154 17.79 -8.63 -3.51
C LYS A 154 17.02 -9.94 -3.35
N VAL A 155 17.67 -10.90 -2.65
CA VAL A 155 16.98 -12.13 -2.23
C VAL A 155 15.76 -11.78 -1.40
N SER A 156 14.64 -12.43 -1.68
CA SER A 156 13.41 -12.24 -0.90
C SER A 156 13.58 -12.84 0.50
N LEU A 157 13.61 -12.00 1.52
CA LEU A 157 13.58 -12.43 2.91
C LEU A 157 12.14 -12.65 3.34
N LEU A 158 11.91 -13.76 4.03
CA LEU A 158 10.62 -14.11 4.62
C LEU A 158 10.72 -14.04 6.14
N ALA A 159 9.60 -13.82 6.81
CA ALA A 159 9.51 -13.92 8.27
C ALA A 159 8.51 -15.00 8.68
N ALA A 160 8.77 -15.67 9.81
CA ALA A 160 7.81 -16.51 10.50
C ALA A 160 7.75 -16.10 11.97
N GLU A 161 6.54 -15.89 12.47
CA GLU A 161 6.30 -15.35 13.81
C GLU A 161 5.92 -16.46 14.82
N GLY A 162 6.36 -16.28 16.07
CA GLY A 162 5.96 -17.17 17.17
C GLY A 162 6.48 -18.62 17.04
N VAL A 163 7.60 -18.79 16.38
CA VAL A 163 8.22 -20.09 16.10
C VAL A 163 8.99 -20.60 17.30
N THR A 164 8.92 -21.89 17.56
CA THR A 164 9.75 -22.58 18.57
C THR A 164 10.96 -23.21 17.90
N MET A 165 12.14 -23.03 18.48
CA MET A 165 13.39 -23.66 18.02
C MET A 165 13.62 -25.00 18.75
N CYS A 166 13.48 -26.11 18.05
CA CYS A 166 13.73 -27.47 18.55
C CYS A 166 15.07 -28.01 18.03
N ASP A 167 15.62 -29.06 18.67
CA ASP A 167 16.82 -29.79 18.25
C ASP A 167 18.01 -28.88 17.95
N ARG A 168 18.22 -27.90 18.81
CA ARG A 168 19.28 -26.89 18.67
C ARG A 168 20.66 -27.51 18.85
N ALA A 169 21.57 -27.28 17.93
CA ALA A 169 22.95 -27.74 18.03
C ALA A 169 23.92 -26.72 17.42
N VAL A 170 25.01 -26.47 18.13
CA VAL A 170 26.15 -25.70 17.62
C VAL A 170 26.89 -26.54 16.60
N VAL A 171 27.19 -25.97 15.44
CA VAL A 171 27.86 -26.65 14.32
C VAL A 171 29.02 -25.84 13.76
N GLY A 172 29.89 -26.51 13.02
CA GLY A 172 31.09 -25.89 12.43
C GLY A 172 32.33 -26.03 13.29
N LYS A 173 33.52 -25.92 12.67
CA LYS A 173 34.81 -26.06 13.37
C LYS A 173 35.10 -24.96 14.40
N THR A 174 34.49 -23.79 14.19
CA THR A 174 34.65 -22.60 15.06
C THR A 174 33.56 -22.48 16.12
N GLY A 175 32.50 -23.29 16.06
CA GLY A 175 31.37 -23.19 16.98
C GLY A 175 30.53 -21.93 16.82
N GLU A 176 30.59 -21.28 15.67
CA GLU A 176 29.91 -20.00 15.41
C GLU A 176 28.58 -20.15 14.67
N HIS A 177 28.16 -21.37 14.38
CA HIS A 177 26.94 -21.64 13.61
C HIS A 177 25.98 -22.48 14.45
N MET A 178 24.68 -22.29 14.25
CA MET A 178 23.63 -23.05 14.93
C MET A 178 22.69 -23.67 13.90
N ARG A 179 22.40 -24.94 14.08
CA ARG A 179 21.30 -25.61 13.39
C ARG A 179 20.16 -25.88 14.38
N PHE A 180 18.93 -25.86 13.91
CA PHE A 180 17.76 -26.23 14.69
C PHE A 180 16.60 -26.64 13.77
N VAL A 181 15.52 -27.07 14.34
CA VAL A 181 14.25 -27.29 13.65
C VAL A 181 13.29 -26.18 14.09
N ALA A 182 12.84 -25.37 13.16
CA ALA A 182 11.83 -24.36 13.39
C ALA A 182 10.43 -24.99 13.32
N THR A 183 9.58 -24.79 14.34
CA THR A 183 8.21 -25.30 14.34
C THR A 183 7.23 -24.27 14.87
N ASP A 184 6.07 -24.16 14.19
CA ASP A 184 4.91 -23.36 14.58
C ASP A 184 3.79 -24.23 15.20
N GLY A 185 4.07 -25.54 15.42
CA GLY A 185 3.12 -26.53 15.89
C GLY A 185 2.31 -27.21 14.78
N ALA A 186 2.20 -26.61 13.60
CA ALA A 186 1.54 -27.19 12.43
C ALA A 186 2.56 -27.82 11.46
N ALA A 187 3.72 -27.19 11.30
CA ALA A 187 4.79 -27.67 10.44
C ALA A 187 6.14 -27.58 11.16
N SER A 188 7.14 -28.29 10.61
CA SER A 188 8.50 -28.29 11.12
C SER A 188 9.48 -28.25 9.95
N VAL A 189 10.37 -27.23 9.93
CA VAL A 189 11.32 -27.03 8.85
C VAL A 189 12.75 -26.92 9.41
N PRO A 190 13.73 -27.65 8.85
CA PRO A 190 15.14 -27.52 9.24
C PRO A 190 15.67 -26.12 8.98
N ALA A 191 16.41 -25.58 9.91
CA ALA A 191 16.98 -24.24 9.86
C ALA A 191 18.46 -24.23 10.19
N ILE A 192 19.20 -23.30 9.59
CA ILE A 192 20.59 -23.04 9.93
C ILE A 192 20.85 -21.54 9.98
N MET A 193 21.58 -21.11 10.99
CA MET A 193 22.05 -19.74 11.14
C MET A 193 23.58 -19.73 11.20
N PHE A 194 24.19 -18.93 10.34
CA PHE A 194 25.63 -18.78 10.27
C PHE A 194 26.09 -17.56 11.07
N ARG A 195 27.22 -17.68 11.81
CA ARG A 195 27.83 -16.62 12.62
C ARG A 195 26.83 -16.00 13.59
N VAL A 196 26.27 -16.84 14.44
CA VAL A 196 25.19 -16.48 15.37
C VAL A 196 25.69 -15.49 16.42
N PRO A 197 25.13 -14.25 16.49
CA PRO A 197 25.42 -13.36 17.58
C PRO A 197 24.88 -13.94 18.89
N GLN A 198 25.67 -13.91 19.98
CA GLN A 198 25.27 -14.39 21.29
C GLN A 198 24.68 -15.81 21.29
N ILE A 199 25.36 -16.73 20.61
CA ILE A 199 24.94 -18.13 20.44
C ILE A 199 24.54 -18.81 21.75
N ASP A 200 25.23 -18.49 22.85
CA ASP A 200 24.95 -19.05 24.20
C ASP A 200 23.56 -18.67 24.71
N LYS A 201 23.04 -17.51 24.31
CA LYS A 201 21.69 -17.08 24.69
C LYS A 201 20.64 -17.78 23.82
N LEU A 202 20.86 -17.88 22.51
CA LEU A 202 19.91 -18.48 21.61
C LEU A 202 19.79 -19.99 21.74
N ILE A 203 20.89 -20.69 22.06
CA ILE A 203 20.85 -22.16 22.24
C ILE A 203 20.04 -22.58 23.45
N ASN A 204 19.95 -21.71 24.47
CA ASN A 204 19.17 -21.93 25.70
C ASN A 204 17.84 -21.19 25.70
N CYS A 205 17.41 -20.60 24.58
CA CYS A 205 16.18 -19.82 24.51
C CYS A 205 14.96 -20.73 24.32
N ASP A 206 14.16 -20.92 25.36
CA ASP A 206 12.91 -21.70 25.28
C ASP A 206 11.66 -20.85 24.94
N SER A 207 11.84 -19.53 24.80
CA SER A 207 10.78 -18.63 24.37
C SER A 207 10.50 -18.78 22.87
N ALA A 208 9.28 -18.45 22.45
CA ALA A 208 8.96 -18.31 21.04
C ALA A 208 9.76 -17.16 20.44
N VAL A 209 10.18 -17.32 19.19
CA VAL A 209 10.99 -16.36 18.44
C VAL A 209 10.31 -16.01 17.12
N ASP A 210 10.61 -14.83 16.61
CA ASP A 210 10.30 -14.49 15.22
C ASP A 210 11.58 -14.66 14.40
N LEU A 211 11.46 -15.37 13.28
CA LEU A 211 12.57 -15.70 12.41
C LEU A 211 12.52 -14.88 11.14
N VAL A 212 13.63 -14.29 10.74
CA VAL A 212 13.83 -13.73 9.39
C VAL A 212 14.78 -14.64 8.63
N PHE A 213 14.39 -15.10 7.45
CA PHE A 213 15.10 -16.13 6.72
C PHE A 213 14.92 -16.04 5.21
N GLU A 214 15.82 -16.71 4.50
CA GLU A 214 15.72 -17.09 3.11
C GLU A 214 15.30 -18.56 3.04
N ALA A 215 14.25 -18.88 2.29
CA ALA A 215 13.81 -20.26 2.10
C ALA A 215 14.53 -20.88 0.89
N VAL A 216 15.19 -22.02 1.08
CA VAL A 216 15.93 -22.72 0.03
C VAL A 216 15.52 -24.18 -0.09
N ALA A 217 15.65 -24.74 -1.29
CA ALA A 217 15.48 -26.17 -1.54
C ALA A 217 16.82 -26.89 -1.33
N GLU A 218 16.97 -27.64 -0.23
CA GLU A 218 18.18 -28.42 0.03
C GLU A 218 18.13 -29.77 -0.67
N HIS A 219 19.08 -30.03 -1.56
CA HIS A 219 19.24 -31.30 -2.25
C HIS A 219 20.22 -32.21 -1.48
N TRP A 220 19.70 -33.24 -0.83
CA TRP A 220 20.52 -34.20 -0.08
C TRP A 220 20.10 -35.64 -0.37
N GLN A 221 21.07 -36.48 -0.78
CA GLN A 221 20.90 -37.91 -1.08
C GLN A 221 19.68 -38.22 -1.99
N GLY A 222 19.48 -37.40 -3.03
CA GLY A 222 18.39 -37.57 -4.00
C GLY A 222 16.99 -37.14 -3.49
N ARG A 223 16.91 -36.54 -2.31
CA ARG A 223 15.68 -35.92 -1.76
C ARG A 223 15.82 -34.42 -1.73
N VAL A 224 14.74 -33.71 -2.05
CA VAL A 224 14.65 -32.26 -1.95
C VAL A 224 13.77 -31.92 -0.76
N LYS A 225 14.24 -31.05 0.13
CA LYS A 225 13.50 -30.60 1.31
C LYS A 225 13.63 -29.10 1.48
N PRO A 226 12.60 -28.42 2.01
CA PRO A 226 12.71 -27.02 2.42
C PRO A 226 13.72 -26.87 3.55
N LYS A 227 14.48 -25.78 3.54
CA LYS A 227 15.42 -25.40 4.60
C LYS A 227 15.43 -23.89 4.76
N LEU A 228 15.52 -23.42 5.99
CA LEU A 228 15.57 -22.00 6.32
C LEU A 228 17.02 -21.56 6.54
N MET A 229 17.46 -20.57 5.79
CA MET A 229 18.75 -19.88 5.96
C MET A 229 18.50 -18.64 6.80
N ILE A 230 18.63 -18.76 8.12
CA ILE A 230 18.26 -17.71 9.06
C ILE A 230 19.20 -16.51 8.93
N LYS A 231 18.62 -15.33 8.83
CA LYS A 231 19.31 -14.03 8.80
C LYS A 231 19.23 -13.34 10.15
N ASP A 232 18.06 -13.38 10.80
CA ASP A 232 17.85 -12.77 12.11
C ASP A 232 16.87 -13.56 12.98
N VAL A 233 16.98 -13.42 14.32
CA VAL A 233 16.13 -14.04 15.30
C VAL A 233 15.74 -13.01 16.36
N LEU A 234 14.46 -12.73 16.48
CA LEU A 234 13.89 -11.83 17.48
C LEU A 234 13.25 -12.64 18.59
N VAL A 235 13.82 -12.60 19.78
CA VAL A 235 13.28 -13.31 20.96
C VAL A 235 12.09 -12.52 21.49
N ARG A 236 10.94 -13.17 21.62
CA ARG A 236 9.76 -12.58 22.26
C ARG A 236 9.93 -12.61 23.78
N ASP A 237 10.17 -11.46 24.40
CA ASP A 237 10.21 -11.34 25.87
C ASP A 237 8.81 -11.56 26.44
N THR A 238 8.65 -12.66 27.18
CA THR A 238 7.39 -13.03 27.85
C THR A 238 7.07 -12.18 29.09
N THR A 239 7.91 -11.22 29.46
CA THR A 239 7.71 -10.34 30.60
C THR A 239 6.98 -9.02 30.32
N ALA A 240 6.66 -8.74 29.03
CA ALA A 240 5.89 -7.57 28.62
C ALA A 240 4.49 -7.93 28.09
N SER A 241 3.92 -9.04 28.58
CA SER A 241 2.57 -9.46 28.20
C SER A 241 1.55 -8.92 29.20
N ASN A 242 0.93 -7.82 28.87
CA ASN A 242 -0.49 -7.52 29.15
C ASN A 242 -0.93 -6.36 28.26
N ILE A 243 -0.84 -6.57 26.97
CA ILE A 243 -1.71 -5.89 26.00
C ILE A 243 -2.26 -7.02 25.14
N ASP A 244 -3.51 -7.40 25.43
CA ASP A 244 -4.29 -8.29 24.57
C ASP A 244 -4.31 -7.68 23.16
N ASP A 245 -3.59 -8.31 22.24
CA ASP A 245 -3.67 -8.00 20.82
C ASP A 245 -4.88 -8.76 20.22
N PRO A 246 -6.00 -8.08 19.93
CA PRO A 246 -7.19 -8.72 19.37
C PRO A 246 -6.94 -9.33 17.99
N ALA A 247 -5.85 -8.95 17.32
CA ALA A 247 -5.49 -9.50 16.01
C ALA A 247 -4.95 -10.93 16.09
N CYS A 248 -4.45 -11.34 17.25
CA CYS A 248 -3.96 -12.71 17.48
C CYS A 248 -5.10 -13.72 17.63
N GLU A 249 -6.28 -13.30 18.12
CA GLU A 249 -7.45 -14.18 18.23
C GLU A 249 -8.12 -14.47 16.87
N LEU A 250 -7.98 -13.57 15.91
CA LEU A 250 -8.50 -13.78 14.54
C LEU A 250 -7.66 -14.78 13.72
N ARG A 251 -6.41 -15.04 14.12
CA ARG A 251 -5.51 -16.01 13.45
C ARG A 251 -5.58 -17.42 14.04
N ARG A 252 -6.02 -17.58 15.28
CA ARG A 252 -6.38 -18.89 15.81
C ARG A 252 -7.74 -19.22 15.23
N GLY A 253 -7.73 -20.06 14.19
CA GLY A 253 -8.96 -20.65 13.71
C GLY A 253 -9.75 -21.14 14.91
N VAL A 254 -10.86 -20.47 15.19
CA VAL A 254 -11.81 -20.87 16.21
C VAL A 254 -12.23 -22.28 15.82
N GLN A 255 -11.67 -23.28 16.48
CA GLN A 255 -12.37 -24.53 16.54
C GLN A 255 -13.71 -24.23 17.20
N PRO A 256 -14.83 -24.47 16.54
CA PRO A 256 -16.12 -24.18 17.12
C PRO A 256 -16.30 -25.08 18.35
N ALA A 257 -16.11 -24.48 19.52
CA ALA A 257 -16.65 -25.12 20.72
C ALA A 257 -18.17 -25.18 20.47
N ASP A 258 -18.72 -26.36 20.44
CA ASP A 258 -20.16 -26.67 20.22
C ASP A 258 -21.11 -25.88 21.15
N SER A 259 -20.57 -25.32 22.25
CA SER A 259 -21.25 -24.44 23.20
C SER A 259 -21.51 -23.02 22.70
N GLY A 260 -20.63 -22.44 21.86
CA GLY A 260 -20.79 -21.08 21.31
C GLY A 260 -21.91 -21.02 20.27
N LEU A 261 -21.96 -22.01 19.37
CA LEU A 261 -22.99 -22.12 18.34
C LEU A 261 -24.41 -22.23 18.93
N ARG A 262 -24.58 -22.92 20.06
CA ARG A 262 -25.88 -23.02 20.76
C ARG A 262 -26.28 -21.69 21.42
N LEU A 263 -25.36 -20.88 21.87
CA LEU A 263 -25.64 -19.58 22.50
C LEU A 263 -26.04 -18.53 21.46
N GLU A 264 -25.35 -18.51 20.31
CA GLU A 264 -25.67 -17.62 19.18
C GLU A 264 -27.01 -17.95 18.53
N SER A 265 -27.34 -19.23 18.37
CA SER A 265 -28.63 -19.66 17.87
C SER A 265 -29.78 -19.24 18.78
N ARG A 266 -29.62 -19.36 20.11
CA ARG A 266 -30.62 -18.93 21.09
C ARG A 266 -30.88 -17.44 21.07
N LYS A 267 -29.84 -16.62 20.89
CA LYS A 267 -29.98 -15.16 20.79
C LYS A 267 -30.80 -14.77 19.57
N ARG A 268 -30.51 -15.36 18.43
CA ARG A 268 -31.24 -15.14 17.19
C ARG A 268 -32.71 -15.58 17.28
N GLU A 269 -32.97 -16.72 17.89
CA GLU A 269 -34.33 -17.21 18.16
C GLU A 269 -35.13 -16.25 19.06
N THR A 270 -34.48 -15.67 20.11
CA THR A 270 -35.11 -14.69 20.97
C THR A 270 -35.46 -13.40 20.22
N LEU A 271 -34.56 -12.92 19.34
CA LEU A 271 -34.82 -11.74 18.51
C LEU A 271 -35.93 -11.98 17.48
N ALA A 272 -36.05 -13.19 16.96
CA ALA A 272 -37.11 -13.56 16.00
C ALA A 272 -38.51 -13.60 16.62
N GLN A 273 -38.63 -13.61 17.96
CA GLN A 273 -39.91 -13.56 18.65
C GLN A 273 -40.44 -12.12 18.83
N LEU A 274 -39.58 -11.12 18.61
CA LEU A 274 -39.99 -9.69 18.70
C LEU A 274 -40.87 -9.31 17.52
N SER A 275 -41.79 -8.38 17.77
CA SER A 275 -42.52 -7.73 16.67
C SER A 275 -41.55 -6.97 15.75
N TYR A 276 -41.94 -6.76 14.49
CA TYR A 276 -41.10 -6.06 13.51
C TYR A 276 -40.55 -4.72 14.03
N THR A 277 -41.42 -3.95 14.69
CA THR A 277 -41.08 -2.62 15.25
C THR A 277 -40.10 -2.74 16.44
N GLU A 278 -40.35 -3.70 17.34
CA GLU A 278 -39.46 -3.94 18.48
C GLU A 278 -38.09 -4.43 18.03
N LEU A 279 -38.05 -5.37 17.08
CA LEU A 279 -36.81 -5.85 16.49
C LEU A 279 -36.01 -4.71 15.85
N THR A 280 -36.69 -3.89 15.02
CA THR A 280 -36.02 -2.75 14.36
C THR A 280 -35.44 -1.77 15.38
N ARG A 281 -36.19 -1.46 16.45
CA ARG A 281 -35.72 -0.58 17.53
C ARG A 281 -34.55 -1.18 18.28
N SER A 282 -34.58 -2.48 18.58
CA SER A 282 -33.50 -3.20 19.24
C SER A 282 -32.23 -3.22 18.39
N LEU A 283 -32.36 -3.46 17.07
CA LEU A 283 -31.24 -3.44 16.15
C LEU A 283 -30.63 -2.03 16.04
N ILE A 284 -31.45 -0.99 15.86
CA ILE A 284 -30.95 0.38 15.83
C ILE A 284 -30.18 0.71 17.10
N HIS A 285 -30.75 0.34 18.28
CA HIS A 285 -30.08 0.56 19.56
C HIS A 285 -28.74 -0.19 19.66
N SER A 286 -28.62 -1.38 19.09
CA SER A 286 -27.37 -2.15 19.06
C SER A 286 -26.26 -1.47 18.25
N PHE A 287 -26.61 -0.68 17.22
CA PHE A 287 -25.63 -0.01 16.35
C PHE A 287 -25.30 1.42 16.78
N ILE A 288 -26.27 2.19 17.27
CA ILE A 288 -26.09 3.61 17.58
C ILE A 288 -26.44 3.99 19.02
N GLY A 289 -26.70 3.01 19.90
CA GLY A 289 -27.04 3.23 21.30
C GLY A 289 -28.34 4.04 21.45
N SER A 290 -28.31 5.05 22.30
CA SER A 290 -29.48 5.94 22.54
C SER A 290 -29.73 6.99 21.45
N ASN A 291 -28.84 7.09 20.45
CA ASN A 291 -29.03 8.04 19.35
C ASN A 291 -30.23 7.66 18.49
N GLN A 292 -30.87 8.68 17.88
CA GLN A 292 -32.00 8.47 16.98
C GLN A 292 -31.51 8.44 15.51
N PRO A 293 -32.09 7.57 14.67
CA PRO A 293 -31.79 7.56 13.25
C PRO A 293 -32.31 8.85 12.59
N HIS A 294 -31.59 9.30 11.55
CA HIS A 294 -32.03 10.46 10.75
C HIS A 294 -33.23 10.10 9.88
N ARG A 295 -33.98 11.11 9.47
CA ARG A 295 -35.15 10.94 8.62
C ARG A 295 -34.89 10.13 7.37
N ALA A 296 -33.78 10.43 6.65
CA ALA A 296 -33.39 9.69 5.45
C ALA A 296 -33.03 8.21 5.73
N GLN A 297 -32.45 7.92 6.91
CA GLN A 297 -32.19 6.54 7.32
C GLN A 297 -33.50 5.77 7.56
N VAL A 298 -34.48 6.39 8.21
CA VAL A 298 -35.80 5.77 8.44
C VAL A 298 -36.51 5.55 7.11
N GLU A 299 -36.56 6.55 6.23
CA GLU A 299 -37.18 6.44 4.90
C GLU A 299 -36.56 5.31 4.05
N ALA A 300 -35.24 5.20 4.06
CA ALA A 300 -34.57 4.11 3.35
C ALA A 300 -34.84 2.73 3.97
N LEU A 301 -34.88 2.63 5.32
CA LEU A 301 -35.21 1.39 6.03
C LEU A 301 -36.66 0.93 5.76
N ASP A 302 -37.59 1.86 5.66
CA ASP A 302 -38.99 1.58 5.34
C ASP A 302 -39.13 1.11 3.88
N ALA A 303 -38.49 1.78 2.93
CA ALA A 303 -38.49 1.36 1.53
C ALA A 303 -37.88 -0.05 1.35
N LEU A 304 -36.78 -0.35 2.02
CA LEU A 304 -36.17 -1.70 2.01
C LEU A 304 -37.12 -2.75 2.66
N ALA A 305 -37.85 -2.38 3.69
CA ALA A 305 -38.85 -3.25 4.33
C ALA A 305 -39.97 -3.63 3.37
N ASP A 306 -40.36 -2.70 2.51
CA ASP A 306 -41.34 -2.89 1.43
C ASP A 306 -40.75 -3.57 0.19
N HIS A 307 -39.58 -4.20 0.31
CA HIS A 307 -38.85 -4.85 -0.78
C HIS A 307 -38.52 -3.96 -1.98
N GLN A 308 -38.41 -2.65 -1.76
CA GLN A 308 -37.92 -1.73 -2.78
C GLN A 308 -36.41 -1.69 -2.81
N SER A 309 -35.81 -1.72 -3.99
CA SER A 309 -34.38 -1.47 -4.15
C SER A 309 -34.09 0.04 -4.08
N VAL A 310 -33.12 0.43 -3.27
CA VAL A 310 -32.91 1.82 -2.85
C VAL A 310 -31.56 2.37 -3.32
N LEU A 311 -31.58 3.57 -3.91
CA LEU A 311 -30.40 4.42 -4.02
C LEU A 311 -30.40 5.42 -2.85
N ALA A 312 -29.49 5.27 -1.90
CA ALA A 312 -29.33 6.19 -0.78
C ALA A 312 -28.19 7.19 -1.05
N VAL A 313 -28.55 8.45 -1.24
CA VAL A 313 -27.63 9.57 -1.46
C VAL A 313 -27.50 10.36 -0.19
N MET A 314 -26.41 10.12 0.55
CA MET A 314 -26.18 10.73 1.86
C MET A 314 -24.73 11.17 1.98
N GLY A 315 -24.50 12.33 2.59
CA GLY A 315 -23.16 12.87 2.83
C GLY A 315 -22.23 11.90 3.59
N THR A 316 -20.95 12.12 3.49
CA THR A 316 -19.94 11.36 4.29
C THR A 316 -20.19 11.60 5.78
N GLY A 317 -20.06 10.54 6.59
CA GLY A 317 -20.32 10.62 8.05
C GLY A 317 -21.79 10.66 8.45
N ARG A 318 -22.75 10.60 7.53
CA ARG A 318 -24.19 10.60 7.81
C ARG A 318 -24.79 9.22 8.12
N GLY A 319 -23.93 8.21 8.37
CA GLY A 319 -24.37 6.90 8.85
C GLY A 319 -25.12 6.06 7.82
N LYS A 320 -24.72 6.09 6.52
CA LYS A 320 -25.25 5.21 5.47
C LYS A 320 -25.25 3.74 5.90
N SER A 321 -24.19 3.31 6.60
CA SER A 321 -24.00 1.92 7.02
C SER A 321 -25.09 1.43 7.98
N LEU A 322 -25.68 2.29 8.82
CA LEU A 322 -26.77 1.92 9.70
C LEU A 322 -27.95 1.30 8.94
N ILE A 323 -28.29 1.84 7.77
CA ILE A 323 -29.43 1.40 6.96
C ILE A 323 -29.25 -0.08 6.57
N PHE A 324 -28.12 -0.38 5.93
CA PHE A 324 -27.92 -1.73 5.42
C PHE A 324 -27.51 -2.72 6.52
N HIS A 325 -26.88 -2.29 7.63
CA HIS A 325 -26.62 -3.15 8.78
C HIS A 325 -27.91 -3.61 9.44
N VAL A 326 -28.84 -2.67 9.70
CA VAL A 326 -30.13 -2.98 10.29
C VAL A 326 -30.97 -3.87 9.37
N HIS A 327 -31.03 -3.57 8.06
CA HIS A 327 -31.81 -4.38 7.12
C HIS A 327 -31.22 -5.78 6.95
N ALA A 328 -29.89 -5.93 6.83
CA ALA A 328 -29.23 -7.23 6.75
C ALA A 328 -29.46 -8.08 8.02
N ALA A 329 -29.43 -7.44 9.20
CA ALA A 329 -29.74 -8.12 10.45
C ALA A 329 -31.21 -8.59 10.47
N ARG A 330 -32.16 -7.79 9.98
CA ARG A 330 -33.57 -8.20 9.83
C ARG A 330 -33.72 -9.39 8.88
N GLU A 331 -33.08 -9.35 7.70
CA GLU A 331 -33.10 -10.47 6.74
C GLU A 331 -32.56 -11.76 7.36
N ALA A 332 -31.44 -11.65 8.10
CA ALA A 332 -30.86 -12.80 8.77
C ALA A 332 -31.77 -13.36 9.88
N VAL A 333 -32.36 -12.50 10.73
CA VAL A 333 -33.17 -12.91 11.89
C VAL A 333 -34.55 -13.40 11.48
N LEU A 334 -35.29 -12.64 10.66
CA LEU A 334 -36.67 -12.92 10.35
C LEU A 334 -36.85 -13.95 9.21
N ARG A 335 -35.94 -13.92 8.21
CA ARG A 335 -36.11 -14.70 6.99
C ARG A 335 -35.04 -15.77 6.82
N GLY A 336 -34.02 -15.77 7.65
CA GLY A 336 -32.85 -16.65 7.52
C GLY A 336 -32.07 -16.42 6.22
N ARG A 337 -32.21 -15.25 5.58
CA ARG A 337 -31.52 -14.90 4.35
C ARG A 337 -30.20 -14.21 4.65
N ALA A 338 -29.22 -14.41 3.79
CA ALA A 338 -27.92 -13.76 3.87
C ALA A 338 -27.86 -12.50 3.00
N SER A 339 -26.93 -11.62 3.37
CA SER A 339 -26.67 -10.37 2.66
C SER A 339 -25.25 -10.32 2.14
N ILE A 340 -25.03 -9.73 0.96
CA ILE A 340 -23.70 -9.46 0.39
C ILE A 340 -23.42 -7.97 0.42
N PHE A 341 -22.29 -7.56 1.01
CA PHE A 341 -21.81 -6.18 1.00
C PHE A 341 -20.62 -6.05 0.05
N VAL A 342 -20.79 -5.29 -1.01
CA VAL A 342 -19.79 -5.06 -2.05
C VAL A 342 -19.10 -3.73 -1.83
N TYR A 343 -17.79 -3.77 -1.64
CA TYR A 343 -16.94 -2.59 -1.45
C TYR A 343 -15.92 -2.48 -2.57
N PRO A 344 -15.58 -1.26 -3.00
CA PRO A 344 -14.67 -1.06 -4.14
C PRO A 344 -13.23 -1.50 -3.86
N LEU A 345 -12.82 -1.59 -2.60
CA LEU A 345 -11.45 -1.87 -2.19
C LEU A 345 -11.38 -2.95 -1.11
N ARG A 346 -10.37 -3.82 -1.20
CA ARG A 346 -10.08 -4.87 -0.20
C ARG A 346 -9.81 -4.31 1.20
N ALA A 347 -9.09 -3.18 1.28
CA ALA A 347 -8.82 -2.51 2.54
C ALA A 347 -10.12 -2.09 3.25
N LEU A 348 -11.10 -1.58 2.49
CA LEU A 348 -12.41 -1.20 3.01
C LEU A 348 -13.21 -2.42 3.48
N VAL A 349 -13.13 -3.54 2.76
CA VAL A 349 -13.73 -4.82 3.18
C VAL A 349 -13.21 -5.24 4.56
N ALA A 350 -11.90 -5.18 4.77
CA ALA A 350 -11.26 -5.61 6.01
C ALA A 350 -11.64 -4.69 7.20
N ASP A 351 -11.63 -3.36 6.99
CA ASP A 351 -11.99 -2.37 8.01
C ASP A 351 -13.48 -2.52 8.41
N GLN A 352 -14.37 -2.60 7.44
CA GLN A 352 -15.79 -2.77 7.71
C GLN A 352 -16.10 -4.12 8.37
N ALA A 353 -15.41 -5.19 8.01
CA ALA A 353 -15.57 -6.49 8.65
C ALA A 353 -15.16 -6.45 10.13
N TYR A 354 -14.04 -5.79 10.44
CA TYR A 354 -13.57 -5.64 11.82
C TYR A 354 -14.62 -4.97 12.71
N HIS A 355 -15.19 -3.84 12.27
CA HIS A 355 -16.18 -3.11 13.03
C HIS A 355 -17.55 -3.82 13.10
N LEU A 356 -17.92 -4.54 12.06
CA LEU A 356 -19.23 -5.20 11.97
C LEU A 356 -19.30 -6.53 12.73
N SER A 357 -18.20 -7.28 12.73
CA SER A 357 -18.17 -8.66 13.25
C SER A 357 -18.59 -8.76 14.70
N SER A 358 -18.10 -7.89 15.59
CA SER A 358 -18.42 -7.91 17.02
C SER A 358 -19.91 -7.62 17.26
N THR A 359 -20.48 -6.60 16.59
CA THR A 359 -21.87 -6.23 16.76
C THR A 359 -22.81 -7.31 16.21
N MET A 360 -22.50 -7.89 15.06
CA MET A 360 -23.30 -8.96 14.44
C MET A 360 -23.22 -10.26 15.24
N ALA A 361 -22.05 -10.62 15.76
CA ALA A 361 -21.87 -11.78 16.64
C ALA A 361 -22.72 -11.64 17.92
N ALA A 362 -22.80 -10.43 18.50
CA ALA A 362 -23.69 -10.13 19.62
C ALA A 362 -25.18 -10.39 19.31
N LEU A 363 -25.58 -10.32 18.03
CA LEU A 363 -26.93 -10.61 17.52
C LEU A 363 -27.09 -12.07 17.05
N GLY A 364 -26.05 -12.90 17.15
CA GLY A 364 -26.03 -14.28 16.65
C GLY A 364 -25.99 -14.38 15.12
N ILE A 365 -25.37 -13.41 14.43
CA ILE A 365 -25.25 -13.35 12.98
C ILE A 365 -23.78 -13.48 12.59
N GLY A 366 -23.42 -14.56 11.88
CA GLY A 366 -22.07 -14.78 11.38
C GLY A 366 -21.72 -13.81 10.23
N VAL A 367 -20.50 -13.27 10.27
CA VAL A 367 -19.93 -12.39 9.23
C VAL A 367 -18.75 -13.10 8.57
N GLY A 368 -18.76 -13.17 7.26
CA GLY A 368 -17.67 -13.74 6.45
C GLY A 368 -17.02 -12.69 5.55
N VAL A 369 -15.73 -12.87 5.26
CA VAL A 369 -14.97 -12.04 4.33
C VAL A 369 -14.50 -12.90 3.16
N LEU A 370 -14.82 -12.48 1.95
CA LEU A 370 -14.43 -13.16 0.71
C LEU A 370 -13.78 -12.15 -0.26
N THR A 371 -12.47 -12.23 -0.39
CA THR A 371 -11.68 -11.44 -1.33
C THR A 371 -10.67 -12.32 -2.05
N GLY A 372 -9.91 -11.78 -3.02
CA GLY A 372 -8.84 -12.53 -3.68
C GLY A 372 -7.72 -13.00 -2.74
N GLU A 373 -7.59 -12.40 -1.56
CA GLU A 373 -6.60 -12.77 -0.54
C GLU A 373 -7.11 -13.84 0.45
N THR A 374 -8.41 -14.17 0.40
CA THR A 374 -8.98 -15.17 1.32
C THR A 374 -8.48 -16.56 0.92
N VAL A 375 -7.81 -17.25 1.84
CA VAL A 375 -7.28 -18.61 1.64
C VAL A 375 -8.41 -19.62 1.40
N GLU A 376 -8.13 -20.69 0.67
CA GLU A 376 -9.15 -21.62 0.16
C GLU A 376 -9.99 -22.25 1.29
N ALA A 377 -9.34 -22.70 2.35
CA ALA A 377 -10.04 -23.31 3.50
C ALA A 377 -11.04 -22.34 4.17
N ALA A 378 -10.64 -21.08 4.39
CA ALA A 378 -11.51 -20.05 4.93
C ALA A 378 -12.64 -19.68 3.95
N ARG A 379 -12.34 -19.66 2.66
CA ARG A 379 -13.32 -19.46 1.59
C ARG A 379 -14.40 -20.53 1.60
N ASP A 380 -13.99 -21.79 1.72
CA ASP A 380 -14.92 -22.93 1.75
C ASP A 380 -15.78 -22.92 3.02
N ASP A 381 -15.20 -22.56 4.18
CA ASP A 381 -15.96 -22.41 5.42
C ASP A 381 -17.05 -21.32 5.33
N VAL A 382 -16.72 -20.17 4.75
CA VAL A 382 -17.71 -19.09 4.53
C VAL A 382 -18.83 -19.54 3.59
N PHE A 383 -18.53 -20.23 2.50
CA PHE A 383 -19.56 -20.77 1.59
C PHE A 383 -20.40 -21.86 2.23
N ALA A 384 -19.79 -22.75 3.03
CA ALA A 384 -20.52 -23.75 3.82
C ALA A 384 -21.40 -23.06 4.89
N GLY A 385 -20.89 -22.00 5.52
CA GLY A 385 -21.64 -21.14 6.43
C GLY A 385 -22.84 -20.46 5.78
N LEU A 386 -22.69 -19.97 4.54
CA LEU A 386 -23.80 -19.42 3.74
C LEU A 386 -24.88 -20.49 3.47
N ALA A 387 -24.48 -21.67 3.01
CA ALA A 387 -25.41 -22.77 2.69
C ALA A 387 -26.18 -23.23 3.93
N SER A 388 -25.51 -23.33 5.10
CA SER A 388 -26.13 -23.73 6.36
C SER A 388 -26.92 -22.63 7.06
N GLY A 389 -26.73 -21.34 6.68
CA GLY A 389 -27.31 -20.17 7.36
C GLY A 389 -26.57 -19.73 8.61
N ARG A 390 -25.37 -20.26 8.87
CA ARG A 390 -24.45 -19.79 9.91
C ARG A 390 -23.88 -18.40 9.56
N THR A 391 -23.49 -18.21 8.30
CA THR A 391 -23.04 -16.89 7.78
C THR A 391 -24.24 -16.11 7.25
N GLY A 392 -24.57 -15.02 7.91
CA GLY A 392 -25.67 -14.12 7.54
C GLY A 392 -25.24 -12.91 6.73
N ILE A 393 -23.96 -12.54 6.77
CA ILE A 393 -23.41 -11.40 6.01
C ILE A 393 -22.08 -11.80 5.41
N VAL A 394 -21.85 -11.45 4.14
CA VAL A 394 -20.55 -11.59 3.48
C VAL A 394 -20.10 -10.24 2.94
N LEU A 395 -18.89 -9.83 3.29
CA LEU A 395 -18.24 -8.67 2.72
C LEU A 395 -17.28 -9.12 1.61
N THR A 396 -17.33 -8.44 0.46
CA THR A 396 -16.56 -8.85 -0.72
C THR A 396 -16.22 -7.66 -1.63
N THR A 397 -15.41 -7.92 -2.68
CA THR A 397 -15.16 -6.95 -3.76
C THR A 397 -15.94 -7.34 -5.02
N PRO A 398 -16.18 -6.40 -5.94
CA PRO A 398 -16.91 -6.70 -7.19
C PRO A 398 -16.23 -7.78 -8.03
N GLU A 399 -14.89 -7.79 -8.09
CA GLU A 399 -14.13 -8.77 -8.85
C GLU A 399 -14.32 -10.19 -8.28
N PHE A 400 -14.23 -10.34 -6.96
CA PHE A 400 -14.43 -11.63 -6.33
C PHE A 400 -15.87 -12.14 -6.50
N LEU A 401 -16.83 -11.23 -6.39
CA LEU A 401 -18.24 -11.55 -6.57
C LEU A 401 -18.54 -12.00 -8.01
N SER A 402 -17.98 -11.30 -9.02
CA SER A 402 -18.11 -11.65 -10.44
C SER A 402 -17.56 -13.05 -10.74
N ILE A 403 -16.31 -13.33 -10.30
CA ILE A 403 -15.65 -14.62 -10.53
C ILE A 403 -16.38 -15.79 -9.85
N HIS A 404 -16.92 -15.57 -8.65
CA HIS A 404 -17.52 -16.63 -7.82
C HIS A 404 -19.04 -16.59 -7.77
N ARG A 405 -19.72 -15.85 -8.65
CA ARG A 405 -21.18 -15.66 -8.67
C ARG A 405 -21.99 -16.95 -8.54
N ASP A 406 -21.55 -18.01 -9.21
CA ASP A 406 -22.23 -19.30 -9.19
C ASP A 406 -22.12 -20.00 -7.83
N ARG A 407 -21.03 -19.78 -7.09
CA ARG A 407 -20.89 -20.30 -5.72
C ARG A 407 -21.82 -19.56 -4.74
N PHE A 408 -21.96 -18.26 -4.87
CA PHE A 408 -22.93 -17.48 -4.09
C PHE A 408 -24.36 -17.90 -4.42
N ALA A 409 -24.68 -18.04 -5.71
CA ALA A 409 -26.00 -18.45 -6.18
C ALA A 409 -26.43 -19.82 -5.65
N ARG A 410 -25.50 -20.80 -5.58
CA ARG A 410 -25.77 -22.15 -5.05
C ARG A 410 -26.26 -22.16 -3.60
N SER A 411 -25.97 -21.12 -2.81
CA SER A 411 -26.48 -21.03 -1.44
C SER A 411 -28.01 -20.92 -1.40
N GLY A 412 -28.64 -20.33 -2.42
CA GLY A 412 -30.06 -20.06 -2.52
C GLY A 412 -30.61 -19.14 -1.42
N ARG A 413 -29.72 -18.49 -0.65
CA ARG A 413 -30.08 -17.76 0.57
C ARG A 413 -29.85 -16.27 0.49
N ILE A 414 -29.31 -15.74 -0.60
CA ILE A 414 -29.01 -14.30 -0.73
C ILE A 414 -30.34 -13.54 -0.92
N GLY A 415 -30.65 -12.63 -0.01
CA GLY A 415 -31.87 -11.83 -0.04
C GLY A 415 -31.61 -10.33 -0.23
N PHE A 416 -30.37 -9.90 0.04
CA PHE A 416 -30.01 -8.50 0.01
C PHE A 416 -28.60 -8.30 -0.49
N VAL A 417 -28.39 -7.30 -1.35
CA VAL A 417 -27.08 -6.90 -1.87
C VAL A 417 -26.88 -5.42 -1.65
N VAL A 418 -25.75 -5.06 -1.04
CA VAL A 418 -25.34 -3.67 -0.83
C VAL A 418 -24.17 -3.35 -1.75
N ILE A 419 -24.23 -2.21 -2.42
CA ILE A 419 -23.12 -1.63 -3.17
C ILE A 419 -22.77 -0.31 -2.49
N ASP A 420 -21.75 -0.35 -1.64
CA ASP A 420 -21.26 0.87 -0.97
C ASP A 420 -20.31 1.62 -1.90
N GLU A 421 -20.21 2.94 -1.70
CA GLU A 421 -19.53 3.87 -2.60
C GLU A 421 -19.94 3.64 -4.08
N ALA A 422 -21.25 3.52 -4.30
CA ALA A 422 -21.84 3.12 -5.59
C ALA A 422 -21.48 4.03 -6.77
N HIS A 423 -20.93 5.23 -6.53
CA HIS A 423 -20.41 6.07 -7.60
C HIS A 423 -19.29 5.37 -8.40
N HIS A 424 -18.53 4.43 -7.79
CA HIS A 424 -17.57 3.62 -8.51
C HIS A 424 -18.22 2.70 -9.55
N ALA A 425 -19.40 2.15 -9.25
CA ALA A 425 -20.19 1.39 -10.22
C ALA A 425 -20.74 2.29 -11.33
N GLY A 426 -21.24 3.49 -10.97
CA GLY A 426 -21.73 4.47 -11.93
C GLY A 426 -20.67 5.09 -12.83
N LEU A 427 -19.39 4.93 -12.50
CA LEU A 427 -18.24 5.38 -13.31
C LEU A 427 -17.50 4.20 -13.97
N ALA A 428 -17.91 2.95 -13.70
CA ALA A 428 -17.26 1.76 -14.24
C ALA A 428 -17.35 1.73 -15.78
N LYS A 429 -16.23 1.52 -16.42
CA LYS A 429 -16.10 1.34 -17.86
C LYS A 429 -15.06 0.26 -18.14
N GLY A 430 -14.98 -0.21 -19.35
CA GLY A 430 -14.26 -1.42 -19.75
C GLY A 430 -12.75 -1.54 -19.46
N GLY A 431 -12.16 -0.59 -18.74
CA GLY A 431 -10.76 -0.65 -18.29
C GLY A 431 -10.65 -0.82 -16.79
N ASP A 432 -11.04 0.18 -16.05
CA ASP A 432 -10.93 0.20 -14.59
C ASP A 432 -12.27 -0.26 -13.97
N ARG A 433 -12.22 -1.25 -13.05
CA ARG A 433 -13.39 -1.79 -12.32
C ARG A 433 -14.51 -2.38 -13.20
N SER A 434 -14.11 -3.02 -14.30
CA SER A 434 -15.04 -3.69 -15.23
C SER A 434 -15.99 -4.71 -14.56
N ALA A 435 -15.59 -5.28 -13.42
CA ALA A 435 -16.41 -6.23 -12.65
C ALA A 435 -17.77 -5.66 -12.18
N TYR A 436 -17.93 -4.33 -12.08
CA TYR A 436 -19.24 -3.74 -11.81
C TYR A 436 -20.20 -3.87 -13.00
N LEU A 437 -19.70 -3.96 -14.22
CA LEU A 437 -20.52 -4.13 -15.43
C LEU A 437 -21.25 -5.47 -15.44
N ASP A 438 -20.73 -6.48 -14.73
CA ASP A 438 -21.34 -7.81 -14.58
C ASP A 438 -22.48 -7.82 -13.56
N MET A 439 -22.70 -6.72 -12.82
CA MET A 439 -23.67 -6.67 -11.72
C MET A 439 -25.10 -7.09 -12.12
N PRO A 440 -25.65 -6.70 -13.28
CA PRO A 440 -26.97 -7.18 -13.71
C PRO A 440 -27.06 -8.69 -13.79
N ASP A 441 -26.05 -9.35 -14.37
CA ASP A 441 -25.98 -10.81 -14.51
C ASP A 441 -25.76 -11.50 -13.17
N ILE A 442 -24.96 -10.89 -12.28
CA ILE A 442 -24.75 -11.38 -10.93
C ILE A 442 -26.06 -11.36 -10.14
N LEU A 443 -26.78 -10.23 -10.12
CA LEU A 443 -28.04 -10.09 -9.40
C LEU A 443 -29.08 -11.11 -9.89
N LYS A 444 -29.17 -11.30 -11.20
CA LYS A 444 -30.04 -12.32 -11.79
C LYS A 444 -29.65 -13.74 -11.36
N ALA A 445 -28.37 -14.06 -11.34
CA ALA A 445 -27.88 -15.36 -10.88
C ALA A 445 -28.16 -15.59 -9.39
N LEU A 446 -28.19 -14.54 -8.58
CA LEU A 446 -28.52 -14.58 -7.15
C LEU A 446 -30.02 -14.67 -6.86
N GLY A 447 -30.89 -14.61 -7.90
CA GLY A 447 -32.35 -14.69 -7.77
C GLY A 447 -33.02 -13.35 -7.49
N ASP A 448 -32.50 -12.28 -8.07
CA ASP A 448 -33.02 -10.91 -8.00
C ASP A 448 -33.23 -10.40 -6.56
N PRO A 449 -32.18 -10.38 -5.74
CA PRO A 449 -32.27 -9.87 -4.36
C PRO A 449 -32.62 -8.38 -4.32
N VAL A 450 -33.11 -7.90 -3.20
CA VAL A 450 -33.25 -6.45 -2.95
C VAL A 450 -31.87 -5.81 -2.96
N VAL A 451 -31.74 -4.65 -3.60
CA VAL A 451 -30.45 -3.95 -3.74
C VAL A 451 -30.49 -2.61 -3.03
N MET A 452 -29.42 -2.29 -2.30
CA MET A 452 -29.15 -0.95 -1.83
C MET A 452 -27.83 -0.45 -2.41
N ALA A 453 -27.91 0.63 -3.20
CA ALA A 453 -26.73 1.39 -3.62
C ALA A 453 -26.57 2.59 -2.68
N ALA A 454 -25.38 2.78 -2.10
CA ALA A 454 -25.10 3.87 -1.17
C ALA A 454 -23.95 4.75 -1.69
N THR A 455 -24.14 6.07 -1.72
CA THR A 455 -23.08 7.00 -2.14
C THR A 455 -23.29 8.39 -1.53
N ALA A 456 -22.20 9.14 -1.38
CA ALA A 456 -22.23 10.57 -1.07
C ALA A 456 -22.23 11.46 -2.33
N THR A 457 -21.92 10.88 -3.49
CA THR A 457 -21.67 11.61 -4.75
C THR A 457 -22.49 11.01 -5.88
N ALA A 458 -23.71 11.48 -6.07
CA ALA A 458 -24.66 11.05 -7.09
C ALA A 458 -24.80 12.13 -8.17
N THR A 459 -23.81 12.26 -9.07
CA THR A 459 -23.95 13.14 -10.25
C THR A 459 -24.96 12.55 -11.22
N ALA A 460 -25.54 13.39 -12.11
CA ALA A 460 -26.52 12.92 -13.08
C ALA A 460 -26.04 11.73 -13.95
N PRO A 461 -24.80 11.70 -14.46
CA PRO A 461 -24.27 10.54 -15.17
C PRO A 461 -24.19 9.28 -14.28
N VAL A 462 -23.76 9.43 -13.02
CA VAL A 462 -23.67 8.31 -12.06
C VAL A 462 -25.04 7.72 -11.79
N VAL A 463 -26.05 8.56 -11.54
CA VAL A 463 -27.43 8.10 -11.28
C VAL A 463 -28.01 7.38 -12.50
N ALA A 464 -27.82 7.94 -13.70
CA ALA A 464 -28.28 7.32 -14.95
C ALA A 464 -27.68 5.93 -15.16
N GLU A 465 -26.39 5.78 -14.90
CA GLU A 465 -25.71 4.50 -15.06
C GLU A 465 -26.12 3.49 -13.98
N LEU A 466 -26.24 3.92 -12.72
CA LEU A 466 -26.75 3.06 -11.63
C LEU A 466 -28.18 2.59 -11.91
N ALA A 467 -29.07 3.46 -12.43
CA ALA A 467 -30.42 3.08 -12.80
C ALA A 467 -30.49 2.10 -13.99
N ARG A 468 -29.46 2.11 -14.86
CA ARG A 468 -29.34 1.14 -15.96
C ARG A 468 -28.86 -0.24 -15.47
N MET A 469 -27.94 -0.25 -14.47
CA MET A 469 -27.27 -1.45 -14.00
C MET A 469 -27.99 -2.14 -12.85
N LEU A 470 -28.71 -1.39 -12.02
CA LEU A 470 -29.29 -1.87 -10.78
C LEU A 470 -30.82 -1.69 -10.79
N PRO A 471 -31.58 -2.60 -10.16
CA PRO A 471 -33.04 -2.55 -10.14
C PRO A 471 -33.58 -1.48 -9.16
N ILE A 472 -33.01 -0.27 -9.17
CA ILE A 472 -33.39 0.80 -8.24
C ILE A 472 -34.82 1.26 -8.50
N THR A 473 -35.67 1.20 -7.48
CA THR A 473 -37.07 1.63 -7.52
C THR A 473 -37.33 2.88 -6.67
N ARG A 474 -36.47 3.17 -5.69
CA ARG A 474 -36.59 4.32 -4.79
C ARG A 474 -35.24 5.03 -4.64
N THR A 475 -35.24 6.35 -4.75
CA THR A 475 -34.12 7.21 -4.38
C THR A 475 -34.42 7.96 -3.11
N VAL A 476 -33.55 7.87 -2.11
CA VAL A 476 -33.62 8.59 -0.84
C VAL A 476 -32.43 9.52 -0.74
N VAL A 477 -32.68 10.81 -0.52
CA VAL A 477 -31.64 11.84 -0.43
C VAL A 477 -31.68 12.46 0.96
N ASP A 478 -30.50 12.47 1.63
CA ASP A 478 -30.31 13.22 2.87
C ASP A 478 -29.90 14.67 2.56
N GLU A 479 -30.82 15.57 2.57
CA GLU A 479 -30.59 17.00 2.31
C GLU A 479 -29.98 17.76 3.50
N THR A 480 -29.71 17.10 4.60
CA THR A 480 -29.19 17.75 5.81
C THR A 480 -27.82 18.40 5.54
N VAL A 481 -27.75 19.68 5.91
CA VAL A 481 -26.51 20.46 5.81
C VAL A 481 -25.67 20.25 7.07
N ARG A 482 -24.37 20.04 6.89
CA ARG A 482 -23.39 19.94 7.99
C ARG A 482 -22.95 21.36 8.39
N GLU A 483 -23.61 21.93 9.40
CA GLU A 483 -23.37 23.31 9.88
C GLU A 483 -22.05 23.44 10.66
N ASN A 484 -21.47 22.33 11.11
CA ASN A 484 -20.22 22.30 11.86
C ASN A 484 -18.97 22.49 10.99
N LEU A 485 -19.11 22.59 9.67
CA LEU A 485 -18.00 22.78 8.75
C LEU A 485 -17.81 24.25 8.38
N GLN A 486 -16.57 24.69 8.45
CA GLN A 486 -16.11 25.99 7.94
C GLN A 486 -15.10 25.76 6.81
N LEU A 487 -15.02 26.69 5.88
CA LEU A 487 -14.03 26.67 4.80
C LEU A 487 -13.25 27.96 4.81
N GLU A 488 -11.93 27.85 4.94
CA GLU A 488 -10.97 28.94 4.85
C GLU A 488 -10.29 28.91 3.49
N ASP A 489 -10.40 30.03 2.78
CA ASP A 489 -9.87 30.20 1.43
C ASP A 489 -8.50 30.90 1.49
N ASP A 490 -7.47 30.09 1.47
CA ASP A 490 -6.09 30.51 1.55
C ASP A 490 -5.36 30.27 0.20
N ARG A 491 -6.07 30.19 -0.93
CA ARG A 491 -5.54 29.86 -2.27
C ARG A 491 -4.51 30.84 -2.80
N ASP A 492 -4.62 32.11 -2.45
CA ASP A 492 -3.73 33.19 -2.95
C ASP A 492 -2.66 33.63 -1.95
N LEU A 493 -2.42 32.87 -0.87
CA LEU A 493 -1.40 33.19 0.11
C LEU A 493 0.01 33.13 -0.49
N ALA A 494 0.80 34.18 -0.22
CA ALA A 494 2.19 34.28 -0.64
C ALA A 494 3.07 33.15 -0.06
N SER A 495 2.73 32.64 1.14
CA SER A 495 3.43 31.54 1.81
C SER A 495 2.44 30.53 2.40
N ARG A 496 2.02 29.57 1.58
CA ARG A 496 1.18 28.47 2.03
C ARG A 496 1.85 27.58 3.09
N GLU A 497 3.19 27.49 3.09
CA GLU A 497 3.91 26.73 4.11
C GLU A 497 3.83 27.37 5.50
N ASN A 498 3.90 28.71 5.61
CA ASN A 498 3.73 29.39 6.90
C ASN A 498 2.33 29.18 7.46
N ARG A 499 1.32 29.23 6.60
CA ARG A 499 -0.07 28.94 6.99
C ARG A 499 -0.21 27.50 7.47
N LEU A 500 0.37 26.56 6.75
CA LEU A 500 0.35 25.14 7.12
C LEU A 500 1.01 24.91 8.49
N VAL A 501 2.16 25.53 8.73
CA VAL A 501 2.86 25.50 10.03
C VAL A 501 1.95 26.03 11.15
N SER A 502 1.24 27.13 10.94
CA SER A 502 0.32 27.67 11.96
C SER A 502 -0.85 26.72 12.26
N ILE A 503 -1.37 26.01 11.27
CA ILE A 503 -2.44 25.02 11.46
C ILE A 503 -1.90 23.82 12.27
N VAL A 504 -0.76 23.26 11.89
CA VAL A 504 -0.17 22.09 12.57
C VAL A 504 0.27 22.42 13.99
N ALA A 505 0.72 23.65 14.24
CA ALA A 505 1.14 24.13 15.57
C ALA A 505 -0.02 24.18 16.60
N THR A 506 -1.27 24.16 16.18
CA THR A 506 -2.43 24.04 17.10
C THR A 506 -2.42 22.72 17.87
N GLY A 507 -1.76 21.69 17.33
CA GLY A 507 -1.73 20.33 17.89
C GLY A 507 -3.06 19.58 17.74
N GLU A 508 -4.05 20.17 17.06
CA GLU A 508 -5.35 19.53 16.77
C GLU A 508 -5.23 18.50 15.62
N LYS A 509 -6.12 17.54 15.59
CA LYS A 509 -6.09 16.49 14.54
C LYS A 509 -6.24 17.09 13.15
N THR A 510 -5.17 16.99 12.38
CA THR A 510 -5.01 17.60 11.06
C THR A 510 -4.68 16.56 10.00
N VAL A 511 -5.38 16.57 8.86
CA VAL A 511 -5.03 15.77 7.68
C VAL A 511 -4.68 16.70 6.52
N ILE A 512 -3.50 16.51 5.94
CA ILE A 512 -2.97 17.33 4.84
C ILE A 512 -2.91 16.48 3.58
N TYR A 513 -3.60 16.88 2.52
CA TYR A 513 -3.62 16.15 1.26
C TYR A 513 -2.64 16.70 0.23
N VAL A 514 -1.84 15.81 -0.34
CA VAL A 514 -0.85 16.07 -1.40
C VAL A 514 -1.01 15.05 -2.55
N ASN A 515 -0.52 15.38 -3.74
CA ASN A 515 -0.76 14.57 -4.95
C ASN A 515 0.32 13.51 -5.24
N SER A 516 1.40 13.42 -4.46
CA SER A 516 2.43 12.39 -4.68
C SER A 516 2.96 11.80 -3.38
N ARG A 517 3.47 10.56 -3.46
CA ARG A 517 4.09 9.84 -2.35
C ARG A 517 5.30 10.61 -1.82
N ASP A 518 6.18 11.06 -2.70
CA ASP A 518 7.40 11.80 -2.33
C ASP A 518 7.08 13.11 -1.62
N GLN A 519 6.05 13.82 -2.08
CA GLN A 519 5.58 15.05 -1.44
C GLN A 519 5.00 14.78 -0.03
N SER A 520 4.33 13.64 0.18
CA SER A 520 3.82 13.30 1.50
C SER A 520 4.96 13.12 2.51
N VAL A 521 6.04 12.46 2.10
CA VAL A 521 7.24 12.26 2.93
C VAL A 521 7.99 13.57 3.13
N ALA A 522 8.26 14.31 2.05
CA ALA A 522 9.04 15.56 2.09
C ALA A 522 8.36 16.63 2.96
N LEU A 523 7.04 16.79 2.81
CA LEU A 523 6.27 17.77 3.58
C LEU A 523 6.19 17.38 5.06
N ALA A 524 6.00 16.09 5.38
CA ALA A 524 6.03 15.61 6.77
C ALA A 524 7.39 15.88 7.43
N LYS A 525 8.51 15.60 6.73
CA LYS A 525 9.86 15.91 7.20
C LYS A 525 10.05 17.43 7.43
N THR A 526 9.55 18.27 6.52
CA THR A 526 9.62 19.74 6.64
C THR A 526 8.82 20.22 7.84
N LEU A 527 7.60 19.71 8.05
CA LEU A 527 6.75 20.09 9.19
C LEU A 527 7.37 19.68 10.52
N ARG A 528 7.97 18.48 10.63
CA ARG A 528 8.70 18.04 11.83
C ARG A 528 9.84 19.00 12.21
N LYS A 529 10.55 19.56 11.22
CA LYS A 529 11.61 20.56 11.46
C LYS A 529 11.06 21.92 11.86
N ARG A 530 9.92 22.33 11.29
CA ARG A 530 9.36 23.68 11.48
C ARG A 530 8.42 23.78 12.68
N VAL A 531 7.88 22.65 13.17
CA VAL A 531 7.00 22.56 14.35
C VAL A 531 7.58 21.54 15.33
N PRO A 532 8.71 21.86 16.02
CA PRO A 532 9.42 20.92 16.88
C PRO A 532 8.54 20.33 18.00
N ASP A 533 7.62 21.14 18.56
CA ASP A 533 6.72 20.74 19.63
C ASP A 533 5.72 19.63 19.22
N CYS A 534 5.47 19.50 17.92
CA CYS A 534 4.60 18.47 17.37
C CYS A 534 5.39 17.43 16.54
N ALA A 535 6.71 17.48 16.47
CA ALA A 535 7.52 16.68 15.55
C ALA A 535 7.26 15.17 15.65
N THR A 536 7.14 14.63 16.86
CA THR A 536 6.86 13.22 17.12
C THR A 536 5.39 12.82 16.83
N ARG A 537 4.52 13.79 16.64
CA ARG A 537 3.07 13.61 16.39
C ARG A 537 2.68 13.84 14.93
N ILE A 538 3.67 13.97 14.03
CA ILE A 538 3.46 14.15 12.59
C ILE A 538 3.89 12.90 11.86
N ALA A 539 3.03 12.31 11.05
CA ALA A 539 3.33 11.18 10.19
C ALA A 539 2.99 11.46 8.72
N PHE A 540 3.51 10.63 7.82
CA PHE A 540 3.02 10.56 6.44
C PHE A 540 2.23 9.27 6.22
N TYR A 541 1.33 9.29 5.22
CA TYR A 541 0.51 8.14 4.85
C TYR A 541 0.32 8.09 3.33
N ASN A 542 0.73 7.01 2.70
CA ASN A 542 0.54 6.82 1.26
C ASN A 542 0.46 5.33 0.90
N ALA A 543 0.14 5.03 -0.34
CA ALA A 543 -0.01 3.65 -0.82
C ALA A 543 1.30 2.85 -0.88
N GLY A 544 2.46 3.52 -0.73
CA GLY A 544 3.78 2.86 -0.63
C GLY A 544 4.10 2.29 0.74
N LEU A 545 3.32 2.66 1.78
CA LEU A 545 3.45 2.05 3.11
C LEU A 545 2.91 0.63 3.10
N THR A 546 3.54 -0.24 3.88
CA THR A 546 3.02 -1.59 4.13
C THR A 546 1.64 -1.52 4.81
N ARG A 547 0.86 -2.60 4.73
CA ARG A 547 -0.44 -2.68 5.41
C ARG A 547 -0.30 -2.47 6.92
N THR A 548 0.73 -3.06 7.51
CA THR A 548 1.03 -2.94 8.95
C THR A 548 1.36 -1.49 9.34
N ASP A 549 2.19 -0.80 8.54
CA ASP A 549 2.54 0.59 8.83
C ASP A 549 1.35 1.53 8.66
N ARG A 550 0.51 1.30 7.64
CA ARG A 550 -0.73 2.07 7.49
C ARG A 550 -1.62 1.91 8.71
N HIS A 551 -1.80 0.67 9.18
CA HIS A 551 -2.61 0.40 10.37
C HIS A 551 -2.04 1.06 11.63
N ARG A 552 -0.72 0.99 11.85
CA ARG A 552 -0.05 1.68 12.97
C ARG A 552 -0.26 3.20 12.94
N VAL A 553 -0.15 3.82 11.77
CA VAL A 553 -0.38 5.26 11.63
C VAL A 553 -1.86 5.61 11.91
N GLU A 554 -2.79 4.79 11.43
CA GLU A 554 -4.22 4.97 11.66
C GLU A 554 -4.58 4.83 13.14
N GLU A 555 -4.04 3.82 13.85
CA GLU A 555 -4.24 3.62 15.28
C GLU A 555 -3.64 4.78 16.10
N ALA A 556 -2.39 5.14 15.83
CA ALA A 556 -1.73 6.24 16.52
C ALA A 556 -2.42 7.60 16.28
N PHE A 557 -3.08 7.78 15.12
CA PHE A 557 -3.90 8.96 14.89
C PHE A 557 -5.27 8.85 15.58
N ARG A 558 -5.84 7.65 15.70
CA ARG A 558 -7.11 7.40 16.40
C ARG A 558 -6.96 7.67 17.90
N ASP A 559 -5.91 7.14 18.54
CA ASP A 559 -5.67 7.29 19.99
C ASP A 559 -5.10 8.66 20.38
N GLY A 560 -4.70 9.50 19.40
CA GLY A 560 -4.18 10.84 19.61
C GLY A 560 -2.66 10.92 19.83
N SER A 561 -1.94 9.81 19.71
CA SER A 561 -0.46 9.79 19.69
C SER A 561 0.08 10.56 18.49
N LEU A 562 -0.65 10.53 17.37
CA LEU A 562 -0.43 11.42 16.23
C LEU A 562 -1.53 12.49 16.18
N SER A 563 -1.14 13.72 15.83
CA SER A 563 -2.05 14.83 15.59
C SER A 563 -2.05 15.32 14.15
N CYS A 564 -1.06 14.92 13.33
CA CYS A 564 -0.99 15.36 11.95
C CYS A 564 -0.58 14.22 11.02
N ILE A 565 -1.34 14.05 9.94
CA ILE A 565 -1.03 13.11 8.85
C ILE A 565 -0.89 13.89 7.54
N VAL A 566 0.24 13.72 6.85
CA VAL A 566 0.43 14.20 5.47
C VAL A 566 0.18 13.02 4.53
N SER A 567 -0.86 13.09 3.71
CA SER A 567 -1.31 11.95 2.92
C SER A 567 -1.57 12.25 1.46
N THR A 568 -1.51 11.22 0.64
CA THR A 568 -2.16 11.20 -0.68
C THR A 568 -3.65 10.85 -0.51
N SER A 569 -4.39 10.70 -1.63
CA SER A 569 -5.79 10.20 -1.62
C SER A 569 -5.93 8.82 -0.95
N ALA A 570 -4.83 8.10 -0.73
CA ALA A 570 -4.82 6.81 -0.02
C ALA A 570 -5.42 6.86 1.40
N PHE A 571 -5.35 8.01 2.08
CA PHE A 571 -6.06 8.25 3.36
C PHE A 571 -7.50 8.73 3.11
N GLY A 572 -8.14 8.21 2.12
CA GLY A 572 -9.48 8.66 1.70
C GLY A 572 -10.54 7.59 1.82
N GLU A 573 -10.21 6.33 1.62
CA GLU A 573 -11.16 5.25 1.56
C GLU A 573 -10.97 4.29 2.74
N GLY A 574 -12.01 4.04 3.51
CA GLY A 574 -12.04 3.04 4.57
C GLY A 574 -11.74 3.53 5.99
N VAL A 575 -11.06 4.65 6.19
CA VAL A 575 -10.69 5.11 7.53
C VAL A 575 -11.81 5.93 8.16
N ASN A 576 -12.38 5.44 9.27
CA ASN A 576 -13.38 6.15 10.04
C ASN A 576 -12.76 6.84 11.26
N LEU A 577 -12.41 8.10 11.11
CA LEU A 577 -11.88 8.96 12.15
C LEU A 577 -12.81 10.17 12.28
N PRO A 578 -13.63 10.23 13.33
CA PRO A 578 -14.69 11.23 13.43
C PRO A 578 -14.20 12.63 13.84
N ASP A 579 -13.09 12.71 14.53
CA ASP A 579 -12.60 13.87 15.29
C ASP A 579 -11.51 14.69 14.58
N ILE A 580 -11.47 14.69 13.25
CA ILE A 580 -10.54 15.51 12.46
C ILE A 580 -11.02 16.97 12.51
N ARG A 581 -10.16 17.86 13.04
CA ARG A 581 -10.48 19.30 13.18
C ARG A 581 -10.06 20.10 11.96
N HIS A 582 -8.96 19.74 11.33
CA HIS A 582 -8.43 20.42 10.16
C HIS A 582 -8.21 19.46 9.00
N VAL A 583 -8.83 19.78 7.86
CA VAL A 583 -8.51 19.14 6.58
C VAL A 583 -7.86 20.19 5.68
N VAL A 584 -6.65 19.92 5.22
CA VAL A 584 -5.88 20.83 4.39
C VAL A 584 -5.72 20.26 3.00
N LEU A 585 -6.28 20.92 1.99
CA LEU A 585 -6.02 20.64 0.59
C LEU A 585 -4.79 21.45 0.15
N TYR A 586 -3.60 20.88 0.39
CA TYR A 586 -2.32 21.53 0.08
C TYR A 586 -2.03 21.54 -1.42
N HIS A 587 -2.41 20.46 -2.12
CA HIS A 587 -2.46 20.40 -3.59
C HIS A 587 -3.91 20.32 -4.06
N MET A 588 -4.15 20.76 -5.31
CA MET A 588 -5.47 20.68 -5.92
C MET A 588 -5.85 19.21 -6.16
N PRO A 589 -7.05 18.76 -5.73
CA PRO A 589 -7.57 17.45 -6.09
C PRO A 589 -7.76 17.28 -7.62
N PHE A 590 -7.85 16.05 -8.09
CA PHE A 590 -8.06 15.76 -9.53
C PHE A 590 -9.52 15.89 -9.99
N GLY A 591 -10.46 16.09 -9.08
CA GLY A 591 -11.87 16.24 -9.44
C GLY A 591 -12.78 16.56 -8.27
N GLY A 592 -14.06 16.83 -8.58
CA GLY A 592 -15.05 17.21 -7.59
C GLY A 592 -15.41 16.10 -6.61
N ILE A 593 -15.30 14.84 -7.03
CA ILE A 593 -15.54 13.68 -6.17
C ILE A 593 -14.42 13.59 -5.12
N GLU A 594 -13.18 13.67 -5.55
CA GLU A 594 -12.02 13.62 -4.66
C GLU A 594 -12.03 14.82 -3.69
N PHE A 595 -12.33 16.02 -4.19
CA PHE A 595 -12.53 17.22 -3.37
C PHE A 595 -13.55 17.00 -2.25
N ASN A 596 -14.71 16.42 -2.59
CA ASN A 596 -15.76 16.12 -1.63
C ASN A 596 -15.36 15.02 -0.64
N GLN A 597 -14.71 13.97 -1.09
CA GLN A 597 -14.23 12.86 -0.26
C GLN A 597 -13.18 13.32 0.76
N MET A 598 -12.19 14.08 0.33
CA MET A 598 -11.12 14.62 1.19
C MET A 598 -11.71 15.61 2.21
N SER A 599 -12.44 16.62 1.73
CA SER A 599 -13.05 17.65 2.56
C SER A 599 -14.09 17.08 3.53
N GLY A 600 -14.83 16.06 3.10
CA GLY A 600 -15.86 15.39 3.90
C GLY A 600 -15.33 14.61 5.11
N ARG A 601 -14.01 14.52 5.28
CA ARG A 601 -13.36 13.94 6.47
C ARG A 601 -13.43 14.83 7.70
N ALA A 602 -13.52 16.13 7.52
CA ALA A 602 -13.58 17.09 8.62
C ALA A 602 -14.81 16.88 9.50
N GLY A 603 -14.66 16.89 10.82
CA GLY A 603 -15.73 17.00 11.81
C GLY A 603 -16.89 16.01 11.67
N ARG A 604 -16.62 14.73 11.47
CA ARG A 604 -17.68 13.69 11.36
C ARG A 604 -18.44 13.44 12.65
N ASP A 605 -17.87 13.85 13.77
CA ASP A 605 -18.48 13.81 15.09
C ASP A 605 -19.45 14.97 15.37
N GLY A 606 -19.66 15.86 14.39
CA GLY A 606 -20.53 17.03 14.52
C GLY A 606 -19.88 18.22 15.23
N GLN A 607 -18.62 18.10 15.73
CA GLN A 607 -17.91 19.22 16.32
C GLN A 607 -17.33 20.14 15.24
N PRO A 608 -17.10 21.43 15.56
CA PRO A 608 -16.54 22.39 14.60
C PRO A 608 -15.26 21.87 13.94
N ALA A 609 -15.17 22.01 12.63
CA ALA A 609 -14.00 21.61 11.86
C ALA A 609 -13.81 22.53 10.64
N VAL A 610 -12.55 22.74 10.25
CA VAL A 610 -12.15 23.67 9.21
C VAL A 610 -11.50 22.95 8.03
N ILE A 611 -11.91 23.34 6.83
CA ILE A 611 -11.34 22.89 5.56
C ILE A 611 -10.53 24.05 5.01
N HIS A 612 -9.21 23.84 4.82
CA HIS A 612 -8.30 24.86 4.32
C HIS A 612 -7.95 24.59 2.86
N LEU A 613 -8.15 25.58 2.00
CA LEU A 613 -7.74 25.54 0.60
C LEU A 613 -6.41 26.23 0.43
N LEU A 614 -5.32 25.47 0.31
CA LEU A 614 -3.96 25.99 0.15
C LEU A 614 -3.38 25.79 -1.26
N TYR A 615 -4.10 25.10 -2.15
CA TYR A 615 -3.68 24.90 -3.52
C TYR A 615 -3.77 26.20 -4.37
N SER A 616 -3.13 26.18 -5.53
CA SER A 616 -3.04 27.33 -6.42
C SER A 616 -3.20 26.93 -7.88
N SER A 617 -3.25 27.90 -8.79
CA SER A 617 -3.23 27.68 -10.23
C SER A 617 -1.98 26.93 -10.73
N ARG A 618 -0.87 26.95 -9.94
CA ARG A 618 0.32 26.16 -10.25
C ARG A 618 0.06 24.67 -10.09
N ASP A 619 -0.67 24.27 -9.03
CA ASP A 619 -1.03 22.87 -8.78
C ASP A 619 -1.96 22.37 -9.88
N ALA A 620 -2.88 23.20 -10.34
CA ALA A 620 -3.74 22.87 -11.49
C ALA A 620 -2.94 22.53 -12.75
N ARG A 621 -1.91 23.32 -13.06
CA ARG A 621 -1.03 23.06 -14.23
C ARG A 621 -0.22 21.76 -14.08
N ILE A 622 0.17 21.40 -12.85
CA ILE A 622 0.84 20.12 -12.60
C ILE A 622 -0.13 18.97 -12.85
N ASN A 623 -1.35 19.06 -12.33
CA ASN A 623 -2.38 18.04 -12.55
C ASN A 623 -2.76 17.89 -14.04
N GLU A 624 -2.87 19.00 -14.78
CA GLU A 624 -3.09 18.96 -16.23
C GLU A 624 -2.01 18.14 -16.94
N ARG A 625 -0.74 18.43 -16.68
CA ARG A 625 0.37 17.67 -17.27
C ARG A 625 0.32 16.19 -16.92
N LEU A 626 -0.05 15.85 -15.69
CA LEU A 626 -0.21 14.46 -15.28
C LEU A 626 -1.34 13.75 -16.03
N LEU A 627 -2.45 14.46 -16.26
CA LEU A 627 -3.59 13.92 -17.01
C LEU A 627 -3.34 13.87 -18.51
N ASP A 628 -2.53 14.78 -19.05
CA ASP A 628 -2.12 14.76 -20.46
C ASP A 628 -1.37 13.46 -20.79
N CYS A 629 -0.58 12.94 -19.87
CA CYS A 629 0.12 11.67 -20.06
C CYS A 629 -0.82 10.46 -20.20
N TYR A 630 -2.04 10.48 -19.64
CA TYR A 630 -3.00 9.37 -19.78
C TYR A 630 -3.68 9.30 -21.16
N ALA A 631 -3.78 10.42 -21.86
CA ALA A 631 -4.27 10.46 -23.23
C ALA A 631 -3.34 11.36 -24.08
N PRO A 632 -2.14 10.84 -24.43
CA PRO A 632 -1.18 11.61 -25.23
C PRO A 632 -1.83 12.14 -26.51
N GLU A 633 -1.41 13.31 -26.96
CA GLU A 633 -1.91 13.89 -28.18
C GLU A 633 -1.54 13.01 -29.40
N ARG A 634 -2.28 13.20 -30.48
CA ARG A 634 -2.06 12.39 -31.69
C ARG A 634 -0.62 12.48 -32.21
N ASP A 635 0.00 13.65 -32.14
CA ASP A 635 1.37 13.85 -32.60
C ASP A 635 2.38 13.16 -31.69
N GLU A 636 2.13 13.13 -30.37
CA GLU A 636 2.91 12.35 -29.41
C GLU A 636 2.79 10.85 -29.69
N LEU A 637 1.56 10.34 -29.90
CA LEU A 637 1.34 8.94 -30.27
C LEU A 637 1.99 8.56 -31.61
N VAL A 638 1.99 9.48 -32.61
CA VAL A 638 2.69 9.25 -33.88
C VAL A 638 4.20 9.17 -33.65
N THR A 639 4.76 10.07 -32.85
CA THR A 639 6.19 10.08 -32.51
C THR A 639 6.58 8.82 -31.76
N LEU A 640 5.78 8.41 -30.75
CA LEU A 640 5.94 7.17 -30.00
C LEU A 640 5.90 5.93 -30.91
N TYR A 641 4.91 5.86 -31.81
CA TYR A 641 4.81 4.74 -32.76
C TYR A 641 6.04 4.64 -33.67
N ARG A 642 6.55 5.79 -34.18
CA ARG A 642 7.78 5.83 -34.99
C ARG A 642 9.01 5.39 -34.18
N ALA A 643 9.09 5.78 -32.90
CA ALA A 643 10.17 5.35 -32.02
C ALA A 643 10.16 3.81 -31.84
N LEU A 644 9.02 3.26 -31.51
CA LEU A 644 8.85 1.81 -31.37
C LEU A 644 9.18 1.05 -32.66
N GLN A 645 8.71 1.55 -33.82
CA GLN A 645 9.04 0.95 -35.11
C GLN A 645 10.55 1.00 -35.42
N THR A 646 11.22 2.09 -35.05
CA THR A 646 12.66 2.26 -35.29
C THR A 646 13.44 1.29 -34.44
N MET A 647 13.10 1.16 -33.13
CA MET A 647 13.71 0.23 -32.21
C MET A 647 13.47 -1.22 -32.64
N TRP A 648 12.26 -1.58 -33.00
CA TRP A 648 11.89 -2.91 -33.49
C TRP A 648 12.68 -3.30 -34.75
N ARG A 649 12.75 -2.43 -35.77
CA ARG A 649 13.50 -2.68 -37.02
C ARG A 649 15.00 -2.84 -36.74
N SER A 650 15.55 -2.01 -35.86
CA SER A 650 16.96 -2.10 -35.43
C SER A 650 17.25 -3.42 -34.73
N ASN A 651 16.35 -3.88 -33.86
CA ASN A 651 16.51 -5.15 -33.17
C ASN A 651 16.39 -6.34 -34.13
N ARG A 652 15.35 -6.37 -34.96
CA ARG A 652 15.12 -7.42 -35.97
C ARG A 652 16.28 -7.57 -36.94
N GLY A 653 16.91 -6.43 -37.34
CA GLY A 653 18.11 -6.45 -38.18
C GLY A 653 19.35 -7.01 -37.51
N LYS A 654 19.45 -6.97 -36.20
CA LYS A 654 20.60 -7.45 -35.40
C LYS A 654 20.44 -8.88 -34.90
N THR A 655 19.27 -9.24 -34.41
CA THR A 655 19.00 -10.50 -33.69
C THR A 655 18.07 -11.45 -34.46
N GLY A 656 17.32 -10.96 -35.45
CA GLY A 656 16.27 -11.73 -36.12
C GLY A 656 15.01 -11.95 -35.27
N ASP A 657 14.94 -11.41 -34.04
CA ASP A 657 13.80 -11.56 -33.13
C ASP A 657 12.71 -10.49 -33.47
N ASP A 658 11.45 -10.92 -33.48
CA ASP A 658 10.28 -10.06 -33.75
C ASP A 658 9.84 -9.24 -32.55
N SER A 659 10.52 -9.39 -31.39
CA SER A 659 10.28 -8.59 -30.18
C SER A 659 11.56 -7.94 -29.69
N PHE A 660 11.45 -6.81 -29.00
CA PHE A 660 12.59 -6.11 -28.38
C PHE A 660 12.24 -5.71 -26.94
N SER A 661 13.28 -5.52 -26.13
CA SER A 661 13.16 -4.98 -24.76
C SER A 661 13.62 -3.53 -24.76
N ALA A 662 12.87 -2.67 -24.12
CA ALA A 662 13.22 -1.27 -23.90
C ALA A 662 12.48 -0.74 -22.65
N SER A 663 13.16 0.09 -21.87
CA SER A 663 12.55 0.84 -20.77
C SER A 663 11.76 2.05 -21.29
N ASP A 664 10.88 2.61 -20.46
CA ASP A 664 10.14 3.84 -20.82
C ASP A 664 11.09 5.00 -21.09
N ILE A 665 12.21 5.06 -20.35
CA ILE A 665 13.27 6.05 -20.55
C ILE A 665 13.90 5.92 -21.93
N ASP A 666 14.26 4.69 -22.35
CA ASP A 666 14.87 4.46 -23.66
C ASP A 666 13.92 4.86 -24.80
N ILE A 667 12.64 4.52 -24.64
CA ILE A 667 11.60 4.88 -25.63
C ILE A 667 11.39 6.39 -25.69
N ALA A 668 11.31 7.06 -24.54
CA ALA A 668 11.17 8.51 -24.45
C ALA A 668 12.38 9.24 -25.08
N GLN A 669 13.60 8.75 -24.81
CA GLN A 669 14.83 9.26 -25.46
C GLN A 669 14.81 9.07 -26.98
N MET A 670 14.31 7.93 -27.45
CA MET A 670 14.16 7.69 -28.88
C MET A 670 13.10 8.63 -29.48
N CYS A 671 12.00 8.90 -28.80
CA CYS A 671 10.99 9.89 -29.20
C CYS A 671 11.63 11.28 -29.38
N LEU A 672 12.42 11.71 -28.40
CA LEU A 672 13.14 12.98 -28.43
C LEU A 672 14.14 13.06 -29.59
N ALA A 673 14.81 11.94 -29.90
CA ALA A 673 15.72 11.86 -31.05
C ALA A 673 15.00 11.95 -32.41
N ILE A 674 13.75 11.50 -32.50
CA ILE A 674 12.92 11.54 -33.72
C ILE A 674 12.28 12.92 -33.91
N ASP A 675 11.69 13.49 -32.88
CA ASP A 675 11.11 14.83 -32.91
C ASP A 675 11.25 15.54 -31.55
N ALA A 676 12.25 16.40 -31.45
CA ALA A 676 12.49 17.19 -30.23
C ALA A 676 11.40 18.23 -29.91
N ARG A 677 10.48 18.52 -30.86
CA ARG A 677 9.38 19.47 -30.68
C ARG A 677 8.13 18.83 -30.08
N THR A 678 8.07 17.51 -30.10
CA THR A 678 6.96 16.71 -29.57
C THR A 678 7.51 15.80 -28.45
N PRO A 679 7.82 16.34 -27.26
CA PRO A 679 8.41 15.55 -26.17
C PRO A 679 7.38 14.57 -25.65
N VAL A 680 7.75 13.29 -25.62
CA VAL A 680 6.98 12.20 -25.00
C VAL A 680 7.71 11.81 -23.71
N ASP A 681 7.06 11.94 -22.57
CA ASP A 681 7.63 11.52 -21.30
C ASP A 681 7.39 10.03 -21.02
N GLU A 682 8.02 9.50 -19.96
CA GLU A 682 7.93 8.09 -19.57
C GLU A 682 6.49 7.62 -19.29
N ARG A 683 5.65 8.47 -18.69
CA ARG A 683 4.24 8.15 -18.39
C ARG A 683 3.38 8.12 -19.66
N SER A 684 3.66 9.04 -20.59
CA SER A 684 3.04 9.04 -21.92
C SER A 684 3.42 7.79 -22.72
N VAL A 685 4.63 7.26 -22.53
CA VAL A 685 5.06 5.98 -23.13
C VAL A 685 4.22 4.83 -22.62
N GLU A 686 4.07 4.69 -21.30
CA GLU A 686 3.26 3.62 -20.68
C GLU A 686 1.81 3.66 -21.19
N SER A 687 1.19 4.84 -21.14
CA SER A 687 -0.19 5.03 -21.60
C SER A 687 -0.34 4.77 -23.09
N GLY A 688 0.61 5.24 -23.89
CA GLY A 688 0.61 5.05 -25.34
C GLY A 688 0.80 3.59 -25.75
N LEU A 689 1.64 2.83 -25.04
CA LEU A 689 1.78 1.38 -25.24
C LEU A 689 0.47 0.66 -24.96
N GLY A 690 -0.23 0.99 -23.87
CA GLY A 690 -1.54 0.42 -23.56
C GLY A 690 -2.60 0.74 -24.61
N ILE A 691 -2.61 1.97 -25.15
CA ILE A 691 -3.49 2.37 -26.25
C ILE A 691 -3.14 1.57 -27.52
N PHE A 692 -1.86 1.40 -27.85
CA PHE A 692 -1.44 0.64 -29.02
C PHE A 692 -1.75 -0.85 -28.89
N GLU A 693 -1.65 -1.42 -27.70
CA GLU A 693 -2.03 -2.81 -27.45
C GLU A 693 -3.53 -3.03 -27.66
N GLU A 694 -4.40 -2.17 -27.10
CA GLU A 694 -5.85 -2.21 -27.34
C GLU A 694 -6.22 -2.08 -28.82
N LEU A 695 -5.48 -1.26 -29.56
CA LEU A 695 -5.71 -1.04 -30.98
C LEU A 695 -5.03 -2.08 -31.89
N GLY A 696 -4.28 -3.03 -31.33
CA GLY A 696 -3.60 -4.11 -32.06
C GLY A 696 -2.34 -3.67 -32.81
N PHE A 697 -1.71 -2.56 -32.41
CA PHE A 697 -0.45 -2.08 -33.00
C PHE A 697 0.78 -2.78 -32.43
N CYS A 698 0.71 -3.24 -31.18
CA CYS A 698 1.76 -4.00 -30.54
C CYS A 698 1.18 -5.02 -29.53
N ARG A 699 2.04 -5.90 -29.03
CA ARG A 699 1.81 -6.73 -27.85
C ARG A 699 2.93 -6.45 -26.85
N VAL A 700 2.56 -6.26 -25.60
CA VAL A 700 3.49 -6.03 -24.50
C VAL A 700 3.42 -7.21 -23.55
N SER A 701 4.56 -7.79 -23.16
CA SER A 701 4.67 -8.88 -22.22
C SER A 701 5.80 -8.63 -21.24
N GLY A 702 5.66 -9.05 -19.97
CA GLY A 702 6.62 -8.75 -18.90
C GLY A 702 6.42 -7.35 -18.32
N PHE A 703 7.24 -7.00 -17.32
CA PHE A 703 7.19 -5.73 -16.60
C PHE A 703 8.58 -5.11 -16.52
N ASP A 704 8.65 -3.79 -16.44
CA ASP A 704 9.88 -3.00 -16.30
C ASP A 704 11.00 -3.46 -17.27
N ASP A 705 12.18 -3.73 -16.78
CA ASP A 705 13.36 -4.12 -17.60
C ASP A 705 13.21 -5.45 -18.34
N THR A 706 12.24 -6.30 -17.92
CA THR A 706 11.93 -7.58 -18.58
C THR A 706 10.85 -7.43 -19.65
N ARG A 707 10.29 -6.23 -19.82
CA ARG A 707 9.24 -5.95 -20.79
C ARG A 707 9.71 -6.21 -22.21
N ARG A 708 8.93 -6.99 -22.94
CA ARG A 708 9.13 -7.26 -24.38
C ARG A 708 7.98 -6.69 -25.18
N ILE A 709 8.32 -5.99 -26.25
CA ILE A 709 7.40 -5.33 -27.16
C ILE A 709 7.52 -6.00 -28.52
N ALA A 710 6.42 -6.54 -29.02
CA ALA A 710 6.31 -7.08 -30.39
C ALA A 710 5.38 -6.20 -31.22
N MET A 711 5.89 -5.65 -32.31
CA MET A 711 5.10 -4.77 -33.19
C MET A 711 4.29 -5.59 -34.20
N ALA A 712 3.09 -5.14 -34.52
CA ALA A 712 2.29 -5.70 -35.62
C ALA A 712 2.90 -5.29 -36.97
N GLU A 713 3.01 -6.25 -37.90
CA GLU A 713 3.67 -5.99 -39.22
C GLU A 713 2.90 -5.00 -40.09
N ASN A 714 1.57 -5.04 -40.11
CA ASN A 714 0.70 -4.13 -40.85
C ASN A 714 -0.58 -3.79 -40.08
N PRO A 715 -0.50 -2.98 -39.02
CA PRO A 715 -1.69 -2.50 -38.36
C PRO A 715 -2.41 -1.55 -39.35
N GLY A 716 -3.66 -1.87 -39.69
CA GLY A 716 -4.47 -0.99 -40.53
C GLY A 716 -4.66 0.39 -39.89
N ARG A 717 -5.25 1.35 -40.65
CA ARG A 717 -5.64 2.64 -40.06
C ARG A 717 -6.76 2.43 -39.07
N VAL A 718 -6.51 2.71 -37.79
CA VAL A 718 -7.47 2.59 -36.70
C VAL A 718 -7.71 3.98 -36.11
N GLN A 719 -8.96 4.27 -35.75
CA GLN A 719 -9.30 5.51 -35.06
C GLN A 719 -8.95 5.36 -33.55
N LEU A 720 -8.30 6.35 -32.95
CA LEU A 720 -7.96 6.39 -31.53
C LEU A 720 -9.20 6.26 -30.62
N SER A 721 -10.36 6.74 -31.10
CA SER A 721 -11.65 6.59 -30.40
C SER A 721 -12.12 5.14 -30.21
N ARG A 722 -11.44 4.14 -30.77
CA ARG A 722 -11.69 2.72 -30.50
C ARG A 722 -10.94 2.22 -29.27
N SER A 723 -9.93 2.93 -28.78
CA SER A 723 -9.28 2.63 -27.52
C SER A 723 -10.10 3.19 -26.36
N ILE A 724 -10.46 2.31 -25.43
CA ILE A 724 -11.19 2.68 -24.21
C ILE A 724 -10.29 3.56 -23.34
N ARG A 725 -9.02 3.17 -23.16
CA ARG A 725 -8.02 3.95 -22.40
C ARG A 725 -7.87 5.38 -22.90
N TYR A 726 -7.81 5.55 -24.22
CA TYR A 726 -7.70 6.88 -24.82
C TYR A 726 -8.93 7.74 -24.53
N LEU A 727 -10.14 7.17 -24.67
CA LEU A 727 -11.39 7.87 -24.36
C LEU A 727 -11.52 8.22 -22.89
N GLU A 728 -11.11 7.33 -21.99
CA GLU A 728 -11.09 7.57 -20.54
C GLU A 728 -10.12 8.70 -20.17
N GLY A 729 -8.92 8.70 -20.73
CA GLY A 729 -7.96 9.78 -20.53
C GLY A 729 -8.49 11.14 -21.03
N LEU A 730 -9.08 11.19 -22.22
CA LEU A 730 -9.72 12.42 -22.74
C LEU A 730 -10.84 12.91 -21.82
N ARG A 731 -11.65 11.99 -21.29
CA ARG A 731 -12.74 12.33 -20.38
C ARG A 731 -12.19 12.89 -19.05
N SER A 732 -11.17 12.24 -18.48
CA SER A 732 -10.51 12.72 -17.26
C SER A 732 -9.95 14.13 -17.43
N ARG A 733 -9.38 14.44 -18.59
CA ARG A 733 -8.92 15.80 -18.93
C ARG A 733 -10.07 16.79 -18.98
N MET A 734 -11.18 16.43 -19.63
CA MET A 734 -12.36 17.31 -19.71
C MET A 734 -13.01 17.55 -18.35
N GLU A 735 -13.16 16.51 -17.54
CA GLU A 735 -13.71 16.58 -16.20
C GLU A 735 -12.82 17.43 -15.30
N PHE A 736 -11.49 17.25 -15.39
CA PHE A 736 -10.56 18.07 -14.64
C PHE A 736 -10.58 19.54 -15.08
N SER A 737 -10.67 19.82 -16.37
CA SER A 737 -10.75 21.21 -16.87
C SER A 737 -11.98 21.94 -16.33
N ALA A 738 -13.14 21.27 -16.29
CA ALA A 738 -14.35 21.82 -15.68
C ALA A 738 -14.20 22.00 -14.17
N PHE A 739 -13.62 21.01 -13.49
CA PHE A 739 -13.34 21.08 -12.06
C PHE A 739 -12.35 22.20 -11.73
N ARG A 740 -11.26 22.33 -12.49
CA ARG A 740 -10.24 23.36 -12.32
C ARG A 740 -10.84 24.76 -12.32
N SER A 741 -11.66 25.09 -13.34
CA SER A 741 -12.31 26.39 -13.42
C SER A 741 -13.19 26.62 -12.19
N TRP A 742 -14.00 25.66 -11.82
CA TRP A 742 -14.82 25.76 -10.62
C TRP A 742 -13.98 25.91 -9.34
N ALA A 743 -12.90 25.10 -9.18
CA ALA A 743 -12.06 25.09 -7.98
C ALA A 743 -11.20 26.34 -7.81
N LEU A 744 -10.90 27.07 -8.89
CA LEU A 744 -10.13 28.33 -8.84
C LEU A 744 -11.04 29.56 -8.76
N ASP A 745 -12.20 29.54 -9.41
CA ASP A 745 -13.03 30.72 -9.60
C ASP A 745 -14.21 30.83 -8.60
N SER A 746 -14.62 29.70 -7.98
CA SER A 746 -15.73 29.71 -7.01
C SER A 746 -15.36 30.38 -5.69
N CYS A 747 -16.33 31.03 -5.08
CA CYS A 747 -16.17 31.58 -3.73
C CYS A 747 -16.26 30.49 -2.65
N ALA A 748 -15.77 30.77 -1.45
CA ALA A 748 -15.73 29.85 -0.32
C ALA A 748 -17.11 29.28 0.04
N SER A 749 -18.17 30.11 -0.03
CA SER A 749 -19.54 29.69 0.26
C SER A 749 -20.07 28.63 -0.72
N ASP A 750 -19.77 28.80 -2.02
CA ASP A 750 -20.20 27.86 -3.05
C ASP A 750 -19.43 26.54 -2.97
N MET A 751 -18.16 26.61 -2.59
CA MET A 751 -17.33 25.44 -2.35
C MET A 751 -17.78 24.67 -1.11
N LEU A 752 -18.07 25.38 0.00
CA LEU A 752 -18.60 24.77 1.21
C LEU A 752 -19.94 24.08 0.94
N ALA A 753 -20.82 24.69 0.13
CA ALA A 753 -22.09 24.09 -0.26
C ALA A 753 -21.96 22.77 -1.03
N LYS A 754 -20.80 22.46 -1.60
CA LYS A 754 -20.50 21.17 -2.23
C LYS A 754 -20.08 20.10 -1.23
N VAL A 755 -19.52 20.49 -0.08
CA VAL A 755 -18.96 19.57 0.92
C VAL A 755 -19.92 19.27 2.06
N ASN A 756 -20.69 20.29 2.48
CA ASN A 756 -21.58 20.20 3.64
C ASN A 756 -22.89 19.43 3.38
N ARG A 757 -23.10 18.98 2.15
CA ARG A 757 -24.26 18.16 1.72
C ARG A 757 -23.84 17.16 0.67
N PRO A 758 -24.62 16.10 0.37
CA PRO A 758 -24.33 15.18 -0.71
C PRO A 758 -24.40 15.87 -2.07
N ILE A 759 -23.62 15.36 -3.03
CA ILE A 759 -23.77 15.77 -4.43
C ILE A 759 -24.95 15.01 -5.00
N VAL A 760 -25.99 15.76 -5.40
CA VAL A 760 -27.19 15.21 -6.02
C VAL A 760 -27.34 15.73 -7.45
N PRO A 761 -27.97 14.97 -8.38
CA PRO A 761 -28.29 15.51 -9.70
C PRO A 761 -29.22 16.70 -9.52
N ARG A 762 -28.85 17.85 -10.07
CA ARG A 762 -29.79 18.97 -10.21
C ARG A 762 -30.75 18.59 -11.31
N ALA A 763 -32.06 18.69 -10.99
CA ALA A 763 -33.15 18.52 -11.95
C ALA A 763 -33.02 19.48 -13.14
#